data_5dcea7306c1bb846d0862cbbc76d5bca
#
_entry.id   5dcea7306c1bb846d0862cbbc76d5bca
#
_cell.length_a   1.000
_cell.length_b   1.000
_cell.length_c   1.000
_cell.angle_alpha   90.00
_cell.angle_beta   90.00
_cell.angle_gamma   90.00
#
_symmetry.space_group_name_H-M   'P 1'
#
loop_
_entity.id
_entity.type
_entity.pdbx_description
1 polymer ?
#
loop_
_entity_poly.entity_id
_entity_poly.type
_entity_poly.pdbx_seq_one_letter_code
_entity_poly.pdbx_strand_id
1 'polypeptide(L)'
;MRINRITPFFICFLFFVNISKSQNDSIYWPVINNDLKTWTRWWWMGSAINKKNITQSLITFERAGIGGVEIEPIYGVKGQEKNFINFLSPYWIEMLDHTVRVADSLQMGVDLTLGTGWPWGGSNVKLADAAKRLLVRKVNLKKGTLFSERVSPFETGTLIYPDQLDIKVFDSKKVNRRRKWGFREVGSIWPKLIGVYAFDTQNNLIDLSNKIINEKIEWENKKKDFDLFFVFEDQTRQKVKRAAPGGEGWVLDHFSTKALKNYLQLFSSVLERSGGKIRSVFNDSYEVYKADYTQNFFEVFKLYRGYDLRPYINRLLDRDNNEISNRIRSDYRETLSDLLVKGFNTFWNEWAQNNGVKTKYQAHGSPGNLIDLYASADIPECETFGSMPYDIKGFRRIEGNGSSADYPNRNFRAGDADMAMIKFSSSAAHLSDKKQVSSETFTWLREHFRAALSQCKPELEDLFLNGINHVFLHGSTYSPESADWPGWKFYASVNFNESNPIWEDASALFEYISRSQSLLQQGQHDNDVLVYWPVHDSWAKFNQGKLLVQFAIHRLDTWLSGTPFYETVHHLINEGYSIDYVSDRFLEKINVENGVIQLPGGNYRSIIVPPSQHIPLKTLKKLLALRTMGASVVFLGTPKSVPGFFEYQKRELELKAFVEEKINKVYSLKEIGIPLKKAGVIKEELVEKGLKFIRREHRGEKIYYLVNHTSKKIEEFVSLGIPDKEVLILDPLTGKTGKAITEHQTGITKVKLSLPSGSSIFLITSDRINTQKWYYYKPSKNSYKITGDWDFKLIKGGPYTDFSKKTNLLTSWTNWGEKMEAFSGTAQYEIKFNKPTEHKGAWLLQLGDVRESAKIWLNDMFIGTLWSNPYQLTIKSLKKGENSLRIQVTNLGANRIKAKEARGEEWKSFYNINMVGLDYKPFDTSKWELLEAGILENPILIPLEISE
;
A
#
# COMPACT_ATOMS: atom_id res chain seq x y z
N MET A 1 76.69 6.85 -26.21
CA MET A 1 76.36 7.82 -25.13
C MET A 1 74.91 7.55 -24.69
N ARG A 2 74.74 6.91 -23.54
CA ARG A 2 73.45 6.51 -22.99
C ARG A 2 72.88 7.65 -22.12
N ILE A 3 71.68 8.11 -22.38
CA ILE A 3 70.98 9.05 -21.50
C ILE A 3 69.82 8.29 -20.84
N ASN A 4 69.91 8.11 -19.54
CA ASN A 4 68.91 7.53 -18.67
C ASN A 4 67.72 8.46 -18.53
N ARG A 5 66.51 7.96 -18.77
CA ARG A 5 65.28 8.59 -18.39
C ARG A 5 64.85 8.05 -17.01
N ILE A 6 64.79 8.91 -16.00
CA ILE A 6 64.27 8.67 -14.69
C ILE A 6 62.75 8.95 -14.71
N THR A 7 61.94 7.93 -14.45
CA THR A 7 60.50 8.03 -14.26
C THR A 7 60.21 8.18 -12.76
N PRO A 8 59.48 9.19 -12.30
CA PRO A 8 59.11 9.27 -10.88
C PRO A 8 57.95 8.32 -10.62
N PHE A 9 58.18 7.40 -9.71
CA PHE A 9 57.13 6.58 -9.07
C PHE A 9 56.36 7.43 -8.10
N PHE A 10 55.05 7.67 -8.40
CA PHE A 10 54.10 8.21 -7.45
C PHE A 10 53.58 7.04 -6.60
N ILE A 11 54.01 6.97 -5.36
CA ILE A 11 53.49 6.03 -4.34
C ILE A 11 52.22 6.68 -3.79
N CYS A 12 51.03 6.22 -4.27
CA CYS A 12 49.74 6.50 -3.63
C CYS A 12 49.66 5.69 -2.32
N PHE A 13 49.84 6.34 -1.17
CA PHE A 13 49.47 5.78 0.12
C PHE A 13 47.92 5.74 0.21
N LEU A 14 47.32 4.57 -0.09
CA LEU A 14 45.95 4.24 0.27
C LEU A 14 45.91 4.03 1.81
N PHE A 15 45.42 5.02 2.52
CA PHE A 15 44.96 4.84 3.89
C PHE A 15 43.73 3.92 3.87
N PHE A 16 43.92 2.64 4.06
CA PHE A 16 42.87 1.75 4.47
C PHE A 16 42.48 2.13 5.91
N VAL A 17 41.41 2.92 6.05
CA VAL A 17 40.72 3.00 7.33
C VAL A 17 40.02 1.65 7.54
N ASN A 18 40.65 0.77 8.26
CA ASN A 18 40.03 -0.42 8.80
C ASN A 18 38.98 0.04 9.82
N ILE A 19 37.73 0.24 9.34
CA ILE A 19 36.57 0.22 10.21
C ILE A 19 36.46 -1.26 10.66
N SER A 20 37.02 -1.57 11.80
CA SER A 20 36.75 -2.82 12.50
C SER A 20 35.28 -2.78 12.93
N LYS A 21 34.36 -3.19 12.03
CA LYS A 21 33.04 -3.64 12.45
C LYS A 21 33.27 -4.78 13.44
N SER A 22 32.71 -4.67 14.61
CA SER A 22 32.62 -5.76 15.58
C SER A 22 31.90 -6.93 14.88
N GLN A 23 32.70 -7.90 14.47
CA GLN A 23 32.25 -9.03 13.62
C GLN A 23 31.48 -10.13 14.39
N ASN A 24 31.16 -9.90 15.69
CA ASN A 24 30.65 -10.99 16.54
C ASN A 24 29.11 -11.05 16.71
N ASP A 25 28.34 -10.05 16.23
CA ASP A 25 26.89 -10.02 16.50
C ASP A 25 26.02 -10.39 15.27
N SER A 26 26.62 -10.75 14.11
CA SER A 26 25.87 -10.83 12.86
C SER A 26 25.60 -12.27 12.35
N ILE A 27 25.81 -13.30 13.13
CA ILE A 27 25.76 -14.71 12.65
C ILE A 27 24.33 -15.14 12.25
N TYR A 28 23.29 -14.48 12.74
CA TYR A 28 21.90 -14.87 12.52
C TYR A 28 21.09 -13.94 11.60
N TRP A 29 21.59 -12.75 11.31
CA TRP A 29 20.95 -11.88 10.32
C TRP A 29 21.34 -12.31 8.91
N PRO A 30 20.38 -12.50 8.00
CA PRO A 30 20.68 -12.75 6.59
C PRO A 30 21.51 -11.61 5.97
N VAL A 31 22.36 -11.95 5.01
CA VAL A 31 23.13 -10.94 4.28
C VAL A 31 22.17 -10.06 3.49
N ILE A 32 22.26 -8.76 3.71
CA ILE A 32 21.38 -7.79 3.07
C ILE A 32 21.79 -7.59 1.61
N ASN A 33 20.91 -7.93 0.70
CA ASN A 33 20.98 -7.62 -0.73
C ASN A 33 19.96 -6.52 -1.10
N ASN A 34 19.87 -6.15 -2.37
CA ASN A 34 18.99 -5.08 -2.82
C ASN A 34 17.51 -5.34 -2.57
N ASP A 35 17.04 -6.57 -2.76
CA ASP A 35 15.65 -6.95 -2.54
C ASP A 35 15.24 -6.93 -1.07
N LEU A 36 16.23 -6.95 -0.16
CA LEU A 36 16.02 -6.86 1.29
C LEU A 36 16.10 -5.43 1.82
N LYS A 37 16.58 -4.48 1.01
CA LYS A 37 16.54 -3.06 1.35
C LYS A 37 15.17 -2.44 1.04
N THR A 38 14.88 -1.28 1.63
CA THR A 38 13.71 -0.50 1.21
C THR A 38 13.93 0.07 -0.19
N TRP A 39 12.85 0.21 -0.96
CA TRP A 39 12.85 0.86 -2.26
C TRP A 39 12.06 2.16 -2.18
N THR A 40 12.12 2.98 -3.24
CA THR A 40 11.37 4.22 -3.29
C THR A 40 10.74 4.46 -4.66
N ARG A 41 9.50 4.96 -4.69
CA ARG A 41 8.97 5.63 -5.88
C ARG A 41 9.79 6.87 -6.12
N TRP A 42 10.22 7.04 -7.38
CA TRP A 42 11.06 8.14 -7.80
C TRP A 42 10.38 8.93 -8.90
N TRP A 43 9.73 10.01 -8.49
CA TRP A 43 8.96 10.84 -9.41
C TRP A 43 9.86 11.73 -10.25
N TRP A 44 9.76 11.58 -11.55
CA TRP A 44 10.42 12.41 -12.54
C TRP A 44 9.48 13.53 -13.01
N MET A 45 9.50 14.66 -12.31
CA MET A 45 8.61 15.80 -12.57
C MET A 45 8.92 16.48 -13.89
N GLY A 46 7.98 16.43 -14.85
CA GLY A 46 8.15 16.87 -16.22
C GLY A 46 9.25 16.14 -16.98
N SER A 47 9.79 15.09 -16.36
CA SER A 47 11.05 14.47 -16.78
C SER A 47 12.15 15.51 -17.03
N ALA A 48 12.16 16.63 -16.27
CA ALA A 48 13.18 17.67 -16.32
C ALA A 48 14.46 17.22 -15.62
N ILE A 49 15.05 16.17 -16.13
CA ILE A 49 16.16 15.41 -15.54
C ILE A 49 17.43 15.55 -16.38
N ASN A 50 18.59 15.28 -15.78
CA ASN A 50 19.85 15.20 -16.45
C ASN A 50 20.77 14.15 -15.82
N LYS A 51 21.76 13.68 -16.57
CA LYS A 51 22.66 12.61 -16.15
C LYS A 51 23.40 12.90 -14.85
N LYS A 52 23.88 14.15 -14.66
CA LYS A 52 24.63 14.56 -13.45
C LYS A 52 23.76 14.35 -12.20
N ASN A 53 22.56 14.94 -12.20
CA ASN A 53 21.69 14.91 -11.04
C ASN A 53 21.05 13.51 -10.83
N ILE A 54 20.79 12.74 -11.89
CA ILE A 54 20.39 11.33 -11.79
C ILE A 54 21.47 10.54 -11.03
N THR A 55 22.73 10.65 -11.47
CA THR A 55 23.86 9.96 -10.82
C THR A 55 23.98 10.36 -9.36
N GLN A 56 23.89 11.67 -9.05
CA GLN A 56 23.97 12.15 -7.68
C GLN A 56 22.84 11.63 -6.80
N SER A 57 21.59 11.64 -7.30
CA SER A 57 20.44 11.12 -6.56
C SER A 57 20.59 9.62 -6.24
N LEU A 58 21.03 8.81 -7.22
CA LEU A 58 21.23 7.38 -7.01
C LEU A 58 22.36 7.08 -6.00
N ILE A 59 23.47 7.83 -6.04
CA ILE A 59 24.54 7.73 -5.04
C ILE A 59 24.00 8.08 -3.65
N THR A 60 23.18 9.13 -3.54
CA THR A 60 22.57 9.53 -2.28
C THR A 60 21.61 8.47 -1.74
N PHE A 61 20.82 7.87 -2.59
CA PHE A 61 19.89 6.80 -2.22
C PHE A 61 20.64 5.55 -1.74
N GLU A 62 21.66 5.13 -2.50
CA GLU A 62 22.49 3.96 -2.13
C GLU A 62 23.15 4.17 -0.76
N ARG A 63 23.78 5.34 -0.52
CA ARG A 63 24.42 5.68 0.76
C ARG A 63 23.45 5.72 1.92
N ALA A 64 22.21 6.11 1.68
CA ALA A 64 21.16 6.08 2.70
C ALA A 64 20.64 4.66 2.99
N GLY A 65 20.94 3.67 2.15
CA GLY A 65 20.51 2.29 2.31
C GLY A 65 19.26 1.92 1.49
N ILE A 66 18.90 2.69 0.46
CA ILE A 66 17.85 2.36 -0.49
C ILE A 66 18.38 1.33 -1.50
N GLY A 67 17.62 0.25 -1.72
CA GLY A 67 18.00 -0.87 -2.61
C GLY A 67 17.63 -0.70 -4.06
N GLY A 68 16.71 0.20 -4.37
CA GLY A 68 16.25 0.44 -5.73
C GLY A 68 15.24 1.55 -5.85
N VAL A 69 14.93 1.90 -7.10
CA VAL A 69 13.99 2.96 -7.45
C VAL A 69 12.92 2.45 -8.40
N GLU A 70 11.70 2.95 -8.24
CA GLU A 70 10.62 2.81 -9.22
C GLU A 70 10.43 4.13 -9.93
N ILE A 71 10.77 4.18 -11.21
CA ILE A 71 10.70 5.39 -12.01
C ILE A 71 9.25 5.65 -12.39
N GLU A 72 8.75 6.82 -12.00
CA GLU A 72 7.41 7.29 -12.34
C GLU A 72 7.45 8.72 -12.90
N PRO A 73 7.35 8.88 -14.23
CA PRO A 73 7.26 10.19 -14.87
C PRO A 73 5.90 10.82 -14.60
N ILE A 74 5.92 12.10 -14.16
CA ILE A 74 4.71 12.84 -13.81
C ILE A 74 4.78 14.28 -14.34
N TYR A 75 3.73 15.07 -14.07
CA TYR A 75 3.63 16.47 -14.43
C TYR A 75 4.90 17.26 -14.09
N GLY A 76 5.06 18.40 -14.73
CA GLY A 76 6.24 19.23 -14.61
C GLY A 76 6.23 20.26 -13.49
N VAL A 77 7.37 20.91 -13.32
CA VAL A 77 7.61 22.00 -12.37
C VAL A 77 7.54 23.33 -13.11
N LYS A 78 6.78 24.28 -12.59
CA LYS A 78 6.61 25.62 -13.15
C LYS A 78 7.95 26.36 -13.26
N GLY A 79 8.20 26.94 -14.41
CA GLY A 79 9.46 27.63 -14.73
C GLY A 79 10.57 26.69 -15.24
N GLN A 80 10.30 25.38 -15.35
CA GLN A 80 11.22 24.37 -15.88
C GLN A 80 10.79 23.82 -17.24
N GLU A 81 9.81 24.40 -17.90
CA GLU A 81 9.20 23.91 -19.15
C GLU A 81 10.23 23.71 -20.27
N LYS A 82 11.30 24.50 -20.30
CA LYS A 82 12.39 24.36 -21.27
C LYS A 82 13.23 23.08 -21.09
N ASN A 83 13.19 22.53 -19.90
CA ASN A 83 13.93 21.34 -19.51
C ASN A 83 13.05 20.07 -19.57
N PHE A 84 11.75 20.20 -19.89
CA PHE A 84 10.86 19.04 -19.96
C PHE A 84 11.28 18.13 -21.11
N ILE A 85 11.25 16.84 -20.81
CA ILE A 85 11.56 15.78 -21.78
C ILE A 85 10.28 14.99 -22.03
N ASN A 86 9.87 14.93 -23.29
CA ASN A 86 8.68 14.17 -23.67
C ASN A 86 8.89 12.66 -23.40
N PHE A 87 7.90 12.08 -22.74
CA PHE A 87 7.89 10.65 -22.43
C PHE A 87 8.14 9.79 -23.69
N LEU A 88 9.00 8.78 -23.55
CA LEU A 88 9.43 7.88 -24.61
C LEU A 88 10.14 8.55 -25.81
N SER A 89 10.48 9.84 -25.73
CA SER A 89 11.37 10.42 -26.75
C SER A 89 12.76 9.79 -26.70
N PRO A 90 13.56 9.87 -27.77
CA PRO A 90 14.93 9.34 -27.75
C PRO A 90 15.78 9.85 -26.59
N TYR A 91 15.59 11.10 -26.21
CA TYR A 91 16.31 11.72 -25.08
C TYR A 91 15.81 11.20 -23.73
N TRP A 92 14.49 10.97 -23.59
CA TRP A 92 13.93 10.33 -22.38
C TRP A 92 14.49 8.91 -22.19
N ILE A 93 14.57 8.13 -23.28
CA ILE A 93 15.14 6.78 -23.26
C ILE A 93 16.63 6.83 -22.92
N GLU A 94 17.37 7.82 -23.41
CA GLU A 94 18.77 8.03 -23.02
C GLU A 94 18.95 8.26 -21.52
N MET A 95 18.04 9.00 -20.90
CA MET A 95 18.03 9.22 -19.44
C MET A 95 17.69 7.94 -18.67
N LEU A 96 16.73 7.15 -19.17
CA LEU A 96 16.43 5.83 -18.62
C LEU A 96 17.64 4.88 -18.72
N ASP A 97 18.26 4.78 -19.87
CA ASP A 97 19.46 3.96 -20.10
C ASP A 97 20.60 4.38 -19.16
N HIS A 98 20.77 5.69 -18.94
CA HIS A 98 21.76 6.21 -17.99
C HIS A 98 21.41 5.80 -16.56
N THR A 99 20.14 5.95 -16.16
CA THR A 99 19.66 5.58 -14.83
C THR A 99 19.90 4.12 -14.53
N VAL A 100 19.51 3.24 -15.47
CA VAL A 100 19.68 1.78 -15.34
C VAL A 100 21.15 1.40 -15.21
N ARG A 101 22.04 2.02 -16.00
CA ARG A 101 23.50 1.75 -15.92
C ARG A 101 24.11 2.21 -14.59
N VAL A 102 23.74 3.39 -14.12
CA VAL A 102 24.25 3.91 -12.84
C VAL A 102 23.71 3.09 -11.68
N ALA A 103 22.41 2.77 -11.68
CA ALA A 103 21.80 1.93 -10.65
C ALA A 103 22.50 0.55 -10.58
N ASP A 104 22.73 -0.09 -11.72
CA ASP A 104 23.45 -1.37 -11.80
C ASP A 104 24.87 -1.28 -11.23
N SER A 105 25.62 -0.19 -11.55
CA SER A 105 26.98 0.02 -11.02
C SER A 105 27.00 0.23 -9.50
N LEU A 106 25.90 0.73 -8.93
CA LEU A 106 25.70 0.91 -7.49
C LEU A 106 25.03 -0.31 -6.84
N GLN A 107 24.80 -1.37 -7.57
CA GLN A 107 24.05 -2.53 -7.14
C GLN A 107 22.66 -2.18 -6.66
N MET A 108 22.00 -1.22 -7.28
CA MET A 108 20.61 -0.86 -7.06
C MET A 108 19.70 -1.44 -8.13
N GLY A 109 18.47 -1.77 -7.77
CA GLY A 109 17.48 -2.22 -8.73
C GLY A 109 16.67 -1.07 -9.34
N VAL A 110 16.03 -1.35 -10.48
CA VAL A 110 15.14 -0.39 -11.16
C VAL A 110 13.84 -1.08 -11.52
N ASP A 111 12.73 -0.50 -11.08
CA ASP A 111 11.38 -0.79 -11.53
C ASP A 111 10.87 0.39 -12.37
N LEU A 112 9.86 0.15 -13.21
CA LEU A 112 9.33 1.15 -14.12
C LEU A 112 7.81 1.09 -14.18
N THR A 113 7.12 2.22 -14.01
CA THR A 113 5.72 2.29 -14.41
C THR A 113 5.62 2.32 -15.94
N LEU A 114 4.64 1.57 -16.50
CA LEU A 114 4.43 1.55 -17.96
C LEU A 114 3.49 2.67 -18.38
N GLY A 115 3.86 3.91 -18.06
CA GLY A 115 3.05 5.08 -18.37
C GLY A 115 3.60 6.32 -17.68
N THR A 116 2.73 7.30 -17.55
CA THR A 116 3.03 8.53 -16.81
C THR A 116 1.87 8.85 -15.89
N GLY A 117 2.12 9.01 -14.61
CA GLY A 117 1.04 9.07 -13.62
C GLY A 117 0.15 7.82 -13.69
N TRP A 118 -1.13 7.93 -13.35
CA TRP A 118 -2.06 6.80 -13.24
C TRP A 118 -3.51 7.17 -13.60
N PRO A 119 -4.40 6.20 -13.85
CA PRO A 119 -4.12 4.80 -14.22
C PRO A 119 -3.48 4.72 -15.61
N TRP A 120 -3.05 3.54 -16.04
CA TRP A 120 -2.42 3.34 -17.35
C TRP A 120 -3.22 3.96 -18.48
N GLY A 121 -2.50 4.60 -19.39
CA GLY A 121 -3.03 5.34 -20.51
C GLY A 121 -1.96 6.25 -21.12
N GLY A 122 -2.39 7.21 -21.93
CA GLY A 122 -1.48 8.21 -22.46
C GLY A 122 -1.71 8.53 -23.94
N SER A 123 -0.76 9.23 -24.53
CA SER A 123 -0.83 9.71 -25.92
C SER A 123 -0.91 8.59 -26.97
N ASN A 124 -0.46 7.38 -26.62
CA ASN A 124 -0.52 6.20 -27.47
C ASN A 124 -1.87 5.46 -27.42
N VAL A 125 -2.78 5.82 -26.49
CA VAL A 125 -4.12 5.23 -26.40
C VAL A 125 -5.05 5.92 -27.37
N LYS A 126 -5.40 5.19 -28.46
CA LYS A 126 -6.39 5.65 -29.41
C LYS A 126 -7.78 5.60 -28.79
N LEU A 127 -8.73 6.39 -29.30
CA LEU A 127 -10.09 6.40 -28.79
C LEU A 127 -10.78 5.03 -28.82
N ALA A 128 -10.43 4.17 -29.78
CA ALA A 128 -10.92 2.80 -29.83
C ALA A 128 -10.45 1.93 -28.68
N ASP A 129 -9.28 2.25 -28.10
CA ASP A 129 -8.64 1.52 -27.01
C ASP A 129 -8.85 2.21 -25.64
N ALA A 130 -9.56 3.36 -25.62
CA ALA A 130 -9.86 4.11 -24.41
C ALA A 130 -10.98 3.47 -23.59
N ALA A 131 -10.94 3.70 -22.27
CA ALA A 131 -11.93 3.21 -21.30
C ALA A 131 -13.37 3.57 -21.69
N LYS A 132 -14.26 2.60 -21.64
CA LYS A 132 -15.64 2.68 -22.14
C LYS A 132 -16.68 2.53 -21.06
N ARG A 133 -17.87 3.01 -21.38
CA ARG A 133 -19.07 2.88 -20.55
C ARG A 133 -20.29 2.60 -21.39
N LEU A 134 -21.29 2.04 -20.75
CA LEU A 134 -22.61 1.89 -21.33
C LEU A 134 -23.37 3.22 -21.28
N LEU A 135 -24.02 3.58 -22.36
CA LEU A 135 -24.92 4.72 -22.44
C LEU A 135 -26.22 4.25 -23.05
N VAL A 136 -27.35 4.58 -22.44
CA VAL A 136 -28.65 4.16 -22.91
C VAL A 136 -29.57 5.37 -23.03
N ARG A 137 -30.27 5.45 -24.15
CA ARG A 137 -31.42 6.36 -24.35
C ARG A 137 -32.72 5.55 -24.28
N LYS A 138 -33.56 5.89 -23.32
CA LYS A 138 -34.91 5.30 -23.18
C LYS A 138 -35.97 6.21 -23.78
N VAL A 139 -36.88 5.65 -24.57
CA VAL A 139 -38.05 6.34 -25.13
C VAL A 139 -39.30 5.52 -24.86
N ASN A 140 -40.33 6.17 -24.30
CA ASN A 140 -41.63 5.53 -24.09
C ASN A 140 -42.52 5.74 -25.28
N LEU A 141 -43.05 4.68 -25.89
CA LEU A 141 -43.94 4.72 -27.02
C LEU A 141 -45.31 4.20 -26.65
N LYS A 142 -46.33 5.01 -26.96
CA LYS A 142 -47.72 4.61 -26.81
C LYS A 142 -48.18 3.77 -27.99
N LYS A 143 -49.17 2.92 -27.75
CA LYS A 143 -49.87 2.16 -28.81
C LYS A 143 -50.31 3.07 -29.95
N GLY A 144 -50.11 2.63 -31.19
CA GLY A 144 -50.50 3.36 -32.41
C GLY A 144 -49.52 4.47 -32.81
N THR A 145 -48.35 4.58 -32.19
CA THR A 145 -47.35 5.58 -32.54
C THR A 145 -46.44 5.07 -33.65
N LEU A 146 -46.30 5.83 -34.73
CA LEU A 146 -45.22 5.67 -35.71
C LEU A 146 -43.99 6.37 -35.16
N PHE A 147 -42.96 5.60 -34.80
CA PHE A 147 -41.69 6.11 -34.38
C PHE A 147 -40.74 6.23 -35.56
N SER A 148 -40.26 7.44 -35.84
CA SER A 148 -39.32 7.74 -36.93
C SER A 148 -38.30 8.76 -36.43
N GLU A 149 -37.11 8.32 -36.10
CA GLU A 149 -36.03 9.18 -35.58
C GLU A 149 -34.66 8.72 -36.05
N ARG A 150 -33.67 9.63 -35.95
CA ARG A 150 -32.26 9.24 -36.07
C ARG A 150 -31.82 8.42 -34.84
N VAL A 151 -30.99 7.45 -35.10
CA VAL A 151 -30.33 6.66 -34.04
C VAL A 151 -29.19 7.46 -33.45
N SER A 152 -29.51 8.25 -32.44
CA SER A 152 -28.55 9.11 -31.74
C SER A 152 -28.90 9.11 -30.26
N PRO A 153 -27.92 9.14 -29.34
CA PRO A 153 -28.23 9.30 -27.93
C PRO A 153 -28.76 10.69 -27.59
N PHE A 154 -28.62 11.66 -28.51
CA PHE A 154 -28.96 13.07 -28.27
C PHE A 154 -30.29 13.48 -28.90
N GLU A 155 -31.13 12.53 -29.25
CA GLU A 155 -32.52 12.76 -29.58
C GLU A 155 -33.40 12.74 -28.33
N THR A 156 -34.69 13.12 -28.49
CA THR A 156 -35.63 13.20 -27.36
C THR A 156 -35.73 11.84 -26.61
N GLY A 157 -35.62 11.88 -25.28
CA GLY A 157 -35.75 10.70 -24.45
C GLY A 157 -35.00 10.86 -23.08
N THR A 158 -34.93 9.78 -22.36
CA THR A 158 -34.22 9.74 -21.08
C THR A 158 -32.84 9.12 -21.27
N LEU A 159 -31.76 9.88 -21.00
CA LEU A 159 -30.40 9.35 -20.99
C LEU A 159 -30.11 8.69 -19.66
N ILE A 160 -29.62 7.47 -19.72
CA ILE A 160 -29.24 6.65 -18.58
C ILE A 160 -27.77 6.34 -18.71
N TYR A 161 -26.99 6.78 -17.72
CA TYR A 161 -25.62 6.34 -17.47
C TYR A 161 -25.69 5.41 -16.27
N PRO A 162 -25.43 4.10 -16.41
CA PRO A 162 -25.64 3.15 -15.32
C PRO A 162 -24.90 3.49 -14.03
N ASP A 163 -23.70 4.04 -14.15
CA ASP A 163 -22.89 4.43 -12.99
C ASP A 163 -23.12 5.86 -12.49
N GLN A 164 -23.97 6.62 -13.16
CA GLN A 164 -24.35 7.96 -12.71
C GLN A 164 -25.78 7.93 -12.20
N LEU A 165 -26.00 8.49 -11.01
CA LEU A 165 -27.36 8.60 -10.45
C LEU A 165 -28.24 9.62 -11.20
N ASP A 166 -27.63 10.50 -12.00
CA ASP A 166 -28.34 11.53 -12.74
C ASP A 166 -28.96 10.96 -13.99
N ILE A 167 -30.27 10.81 -13.94
CA ILE A 167 -31.10 10.60 -15.12
C ILE A 167 -31.35 11.96 -15.76
N LYS A 168 -30.84 12.17 -16.97
CA LYS A 168 -31.07 13.42 -17.72
C LYS A 168 -32.17 13.22 -18.74
N VAL A 169 -33.32 13.85 -18.53
CA VAL A 169 -34.34 13.97 -19.57
C VAL A 169 -33.79 14.92 -20.62
N PHE A 170 -33.63 14.41 -21.82
CA PHE A 170 -33.11 15.14 -22.96
C PHE A 170 -34.24 15.51 -23.88
N ASP A 171 -34.41 16.80 -24.15
CA ASP A 171 -35.33 17.33 -25.16
C ASP A 171 -34.52 17.99 -26.29
N SER A 172 -34.42 17.31 -27.41
CA SER A 172 -33.60 17.77 -28.54
C SER A 172 -34.06 19.12 -29.09
N LYS A 173 -35.31 19.50 -28.85
CA LYS A 173 -35.88 20.79 -29.28
C LYS A 173 -35.42 21.97 -28.38
N LYS A 174 -35.06 21.68 -27.11
CA LYS A 174 -34.67 22.70 -26.10
C LYS A 174 -33.16 22.87 -25.94
N VAL A 175 -32.37 22.00 -26.54
CA VAL A 175 -30.89 22.07 -26.36
C VAL A 175 -30.33 23.12 -27.30
N ASN A 176 -29.82 24.20 -26.73
CA ASN A 176 -29.17 25.27 -27.44
C ASN A 176 -27.97 24.73 -28.25
N ARG A 177 -27.84 25.10 -29.54
CA ARG A 177 -26.78 24.64 -30.46
C ARG A 177 -25.36 24.70 -29.88
N ARG A 178 -25.07 25.65 -28.96
CA ARG A 178 -23.78 25.77 -28.29
C ARG A 178 -23.43 24.57 -27.38
N ARG A 179 -24.40 23.90 -26.74
CA ARG A 179 -24.15 22.67 -25.96
C ARG A 179 -23.93 21.43 -26.84
N LYS A 180 -24.47 21.40 -28.08
CA LYS A 180 -24.12 20.39 -29.07
C LYS A 180 -22.61 20.46 -29.48
N TRP A 181 -22.00 21.64 -29.42
CA TRP A 181 -20.59 21.87 -29.80
C TRP A 181 -19.56 21.38 -28.77
N GLY A 182 -19.84 21.42 -27.48
CA GLY A 182 -18.94 20.88 -26.45
C GLY A 182 -18.67 19.39 -26.58
N PHE A 183 -19.56 18.65 -27.30
CA PHE A 183 -19.32 17.24 -27.66
C PHE A 183 -18.60 17.06 -29.01
N ARG A 184 -18.49 18.10 -29.80
CA ARG A 184 -17.77 18.06 -31.11
C ARG A 184 -16.28 18.33 -30.99
N GLU A 185 -15.85 19.07 -29.97
CA GLU A 185 -14.42 19.46 -29.84
C GLU A 185 -13.50 18.33 -29.39
N VAL A 186 -14.03 17.22 -28.89
CA VAL A 186 -13.25 16.05 -28.50
C VAL A 186 -13.27 14.99 -29.59
N GLY A 187 -12.92 15.39 -30.83
CA GLY A 187 -12.80 14.48 -31.98
C GLY A 187 -14.09 13.69 -32.30
N SER A 188 -14.50 13.65 -33.55
CA SER A 188 -15.73 13.17 -34.14
C SER A 188 -16.24 11.74 -33.83
N ILE A 189 -16.02 11.25 -32.62
CA ILE A 189 -16.50 9.93 -32.22
C ILE A 189 -17.80 10.11 -31.42
N TRP A 190 -18.88 9.90 -32.10
CA TRP A 190 -20.19 9.69 -31.51
C TRP A 190 -20.23 8.36 -30.80
N PRO A 191 -21.01 8.20 -29.69
CA PRO A 191 -21.23 6.91 -29.07
C PRO A 191 -21.69 5.91 -30.13
N LYS A 192 -21.04 4.74 -30.12
CA LYS A 192 -21.34 3.69 -31.11
C LYS A 192 -22.60 2.93 -30.69
N LEU A 193 -23.61 2.85 -31.60
CA LEU A 193 -24.77 2.03 -31.34
C LEU A 193 -24.42 0.55 -31.27
N ILE A 194 -24.92 -0.12 -30.20
CA ILE A 194 -24.86 -1.58 -29.98
C ILE A 194 -26.15 -2.23 -30.49
N GLY A 195 -27.29 -1.66 -30.14
CA GLY A 195 -28.60 -2.17 -30.57
C GLY A 195 -29.75 -1.32 -30.08
N VAL A 196 -30.95 -1.64 -30.61
CA VAL A 196 -32.22 -1.03 -30.23
C VAL A 196 -33.19 -2.12 -29.82
N TYR A 197 -33.66 -2.06 -28.59
CA TYR A 197 -34.48 -3.09 -27.96
C TYR A 197 -35.79 -2.49 -27.46
N ALA A 198 -36.91 -3.05 -27.89
CA ALA A 198 -38.27 -2.65 -27.46
C ALA A 198 -38.82 -3.68 -26.47
N PHE A 199 -39.27 -3.22 -25.32
CA PHE A 199 -39.90 -4.06 -24.28
C PHE A 199 -41.35 -3.64 -24.09
N ASP A 200 -42.26 -4.62 -24.12
CA ASP A 200 -43.64 -4.38 -23.75
C ASP A 200 -43.83 -4.36 -22.21
N THR A 201 -45.04 -4.10 -21.74
CA THR A 201 -45.38 -4.08 -20.32
C THR A 201 -45.22 -5.43 -19.62
N GLN A 202 -45.10 -6.52 -20.36
CA GLN A 202 -44.84 -7.88 -19.87
C GLN A 202 -43.37 -8.26 -19.98
N ASN A 203 -42.47 -7.29 -20.35
CA ASN A 203 -41.05 -7.50 -20.61
C ASN A 203 -40.73 -8.41 -21.82
N ASN A 204 -41.63 -8.62 -22.75
CA ASN A 204 -41.28 -9.30 -23.98
C ASN A 204 -40.41 -8.40 -24.85
N LEU A 205 -39.31 -8.93 -25.38
CA LEU A 205 -38.33 -8.22 -26.22
C LEU A 205 -38.73 -8.31 -27.70
N ILE A 206 -38.60 -7.17 -28.38
CA ILE A 206 -38.48 -7.08 -29.85
C ILE A 206 -37.13 -6.43 -30.15
N ASP A 207 -36.23 -7.13 -30.85
CA ASP A 207 -34.97 -6.56 -31.33
C ASP A 207 -35.25 -5.76 -32.63
N LEU A 208 -35.02 -4.47 -32.52
CA LEU A 208 -35.24 -3.53 -33.64
C LEU A 208 -33.93 -3.13 -34.33
N SER A 209 -32.80 -3.70 -33.97
CA SER A 209 -31.47 -3.33 -34.48
C SER A 209 -31.38 -3.52 -35.99
N ASN A 210 -32.07 -4.50 -36.53
CA ASN A 210 -32.15 -4.76 -37.99
C ASN A 210 -33.11 -3.80 -38.77
N LYS A 211 -33.87 -2.97 -38.06
CA LYS A 211 -34.75 -1.95 -38.66
C LYS A 211 -34.05 -0.62 -38.89
N ILE A 212 -32.77 -0.52 -38.59
CA ILE A 212 -32.01 0.70 -38.77
C ILE A 212 -31.48 0.78 -40.19
N ILE A 213 -31.92 1.83 -40.93
CA ILE A 213 -31.49 2.12 -42.28
C ILE A 213 -30.95 3.57 -42.30
N ASN A 214 -29.71 3.77 -42.77
CA ASN A 214 -29.11 5.10 -42.88
C ASN A 214 -29.15 5.92 -41.58
N GLU A 215 -28.80 5.30 -40.46
CA GLU A 215 -28.82 5.89 -39.11
C GLU A 215 -30.20 6.36 -38.65
N LYS A 216 -31.27 5.86 -39.27
CA LYS A 216 -32.67 6.12 -38.86
C LYS A 216 -33.35 4.80 -38.54
N ILE A 217 -34.28 4.87 -37.64
CA ILE A 217 -35.21 3.78 -37.36
C ILE A 217 -36.64 4.26 -37.61
N GLU A 218 -37.41 3.45 -38.35
CA GLU A 218 -38.85 3.61 -38.51
C GLU A 218 -39.53 2.35 -38.02
N TRP A 219 -40.43 2.51 -37.07
CA TRP A 219 -41.17 1.41 -36.51
C TRP A 219 -42.55 1.82 -36.03
N GLU A 220 -43.57 1.14 -36.54
CA GLU A 220 -44.95 1.37 -36.17
C GLU A 220 -45.38 0.41 -35.06
N ASN A 221 -45.73 0.97 -33.91
CA ASN A 221 -46.27 0.22 -32.77
C ASN A 221 -47.79 0.09 -32.84
N LYS A 222 -48.31 -0.98 -33.41
CA LYS A 222 -49.77 -1.17 -33.64
C LYS A 222 -50.57 -1.72 -32.46
N LYS A 223 -49.92 -2.43 -31.48
CA LYS A 223 -50.67 -3.29 -30.56
C LYS A 223 -50.55 -2.95 -29.08
N LYS A 224 -49.41 -2.46 -28.60
CA LYS A 224 -49.09 -2.28 -27.18
C LYS A 224 -48.25 -1.03 -26.91
N ASP A 225 -48.15 -0.64 -25.67
CA ASP A 225 -47.14 0.33 -25.23
C ASP A 225 -45.77 -0.37 -25.13
N PHE A 226 -44.71 0.35 -25.48
CA PHE A 226 -43.33 -0.13 -25.43
C PHE A 226 -42.36 0.89 -24.81
N ASP A 227 -41.37 0.40 -24.10
CA ASP A 227 -40.16 1.12 -23.75
C ASP A 227 -39.07 0.74 -24.75
N LEU A 228 -38.53 1.70 -25.50
CA LEU A 228 -37.42 1.53 -26.42
C LEU A 228 -36.13 1.90 -25.72
N PHE A 229 -35.14 1.02 -25.79
CA PHE A 229 -33.78 1.23 -25.28
C PHE A 229 -32.81 1.25 -26.45
N PHE A 230 -32.23 2.42 -26.70
CA PHE A 230 -31.10 2.58 -27.60
C PHE A 230 -29.84 2.45 -26.79
N VAL A 231 -29.10 1.39 -27.03
CA VAL A 231 -27.90 1.04 -26.25
C VAL A 231 -26.65 1.41 -27.03
N PHE A 232 -25.79 2.18 -26.40
CA PHE A 232 -24.55 2.69 -27.01
C PHE A 232 -23.35 2.33 -26.18
N GLU A 233 -22.23 2.07 -26.85
CA GLU A 233 -20.86 2.12 -26.30
C GLU A 233 -20.41 3.60 -26.35
N ASP A 234 -20.05 4.17 -25.22
CA ASP A 234 -19.47 5.52 -25.10
C ASP A 234 -18.10 5.44 -24.37
N GLN A 235 -17.24 6.42 -24.61
CA GLN A 235 -16.00 6.54 -23.84
C GLN A 235 -16.26 7.27 -22.53
N THR A 236 -15.48 6.91 -21.49
CA THR A 236 -15.50 7.62 -20.21
C THR A 236 -14.96 9.03 -20.31
N ARG A 237 -14.14 9.31 -21.33
CA ARG A 237 -13.35 10.54 -21.53
C ARG A 237 -12.42 10.86 -20.37
N GLN A 238 -12.11 9.87 -19.57
CA GLN A 238 -11.10 10.01 -18.52
C GLN A 238 -9.72 10.09 -19.14
N LYS A 239 -8.96 11.09 -18.70
CA LYS A 239 -7.54 11.22 -19.02
C LYS A 239 -6.68 10.71 -17.87
N VAL A 240 -5.48 10.30 -18.20
CA VAL A 240 -4.46 9.94 -17.21
C VAL A 240 -4.27 11.09 -16.21
N LYS A 241 -4.24 10.76 -14.94
CA LYS A 241 -3.95 11.72 -13.87
C LYS A 241 -2.45 11.94 -13.76
N ARG A 242 -2.05 13.15 -13.47
CA ARG A 242 -0.65 13.49 -13.20
C ARG A 242 0.33 13.17 -14.34
N ALA A 243 -0.14 13.08 -15.55
CA ALA A 243 0.66 12.73 -16.71
C ALA A 243 1.89 13.64 -16.88
N ALA A 244 3.00 13.05 -17.31
CA ALA A 244 4.19 13.78 -17.74
C ALA A 244 4.02 14.36 -19.16
N PRO A 245 4.82 15.37 -19.56
CA PRO A 245 4.86 15.86 -20.92
C PRO A 245 5.06 14.71 -21.93
N GLY A 246 4.23 14.68 -22.97
CA GLY A 246 4.22 13.62 -24.00
C GLY A 246 3.53 12.31 -23.58
N GLY A 247 3.11 12.20 -22.31
CA GLY A 247 2.34 11.06 -21.79
C GLY A 247 0.86 11.36 -21.55
N GLU A 248 0.39 12.58 -21.84
CA GLU A 248 -1.01 12.97 -21.68
C GLU A 248 -1.88 12.24 -22.68
N GLY A 249 -3.03 11.73 -22.23
CA GLY A 249 -3.93 11.03 -23.12
C GLY A 249 -5.08 10.36 -22.40
N TRP A 250 -5.72 9.44 -23.11
CA TRP A 250 -6.87 8.70 -22.60
C TRP A 250 -6.43 7.57 -21.69
N VAL A 251 -7.26 7.29 -20.69
CA VAL A 251 -7.11 6.08 -19.87
C VAL A 251 -7.44 4.85 -20.72
N LEU A 252 -6.61 3.82 -20.59
CA LEU A 252 -6.74 2.56 -21.30
C LEU A 252 -8.03 1.81 -20.91
N ASP A 253 -8.62 1.09 -21.84
CA ASP A 253 -9.68 0.13 -21.56
C ASP A 253 -9.11 -1.13 -20.90
N HIS A 254 -9.17 -1.20 -19.59
CA HIS A 254 -8.67 -2.32 -18.80
C HIS A 254 -9.49 -3.62 -18.93
N PHE A 255 -10.66 -3.56 -19.57
CA PHE A 255 -11.44 -4.76 -19.88
C PHE A 255 -11.11 -5.34 -21.24
N SER A 256 -10.24 -4.68 -22.04
CA SER A 256 -9.91 -5.07 -23.40
C SER A 256 -8.47 -5.58 -23.54
N THR A 257 -8.29 -6.89 -23.69
CA THR A 257 -6.98 -7.48 -23.99
C THR A 257 -6.38 -6.93 -25.30
N LYS A 258 -7.22 -6.57 -26.29
CA LYS A 258 -6.77 -5.94 -27.52
C LYS A 258 -6.16 -4.55 -27.25
N ALA A 259 -6.84 -3.74 -26.45
CA ALA A 259 -6.36 -2.40 -26.10
C ALA A 259 -5.05 -2.50 -25.31
N LEU A 260 -4.96 -3.44 -24.36
CA LEU A 260 -3.73 -3.72 -23.62
C LEU A 260 -2.59 -4.15 -24.54
N LYS A 261 -2.82 -5.05 -25.49
CA LYS A 261 -1.82 -5.48 -26.45
C LYS A 261 -1.26 -4.29 -27.27
N ASN A 262 -2.13 -3.42 -27.75
CA ASN A 262 -1.73 -2.22 -28.48
C ASN A 262 -0.91 -1.27 -27.59
N TYR A 263 -1.27 -1.15 -26.32
CA TYR A 263 -0.59 -0.31 -25.34
C TYR A 263 0.80 -0.81 -25.01
N LEU A 264 0.95 -2.08 -24.68
CA LEU A 264 2.20 -2.68 -24.25
C LEU A 264 3.23 -2.82 -25.37
N GLN A 265 2.80 -2.79 -26.62
CA GLN A 265 3.69 -2.95 -27.77
C GLN A 265 4.82 -1.93 -27.81
N LEU A 266 4.59 -0.71 -27.31
CA LEU A 266 5.61 0.35 -27.26
C LEU A 266 6.72 0.08 -26.25
N PHE A 267 6.43 -0.66 -25.20
CA PHE A 267 7.35 -0.86 -24.08
C PHE A 267 8.31 -2.03 -24.30
N SER A 268 7.99 -2.97 -25.18
CA SER A 268 8.86 -4.13 -25.44
C SER A 268 10.26 -3.70 -25.89
N SER A 269 10.37 -2.73 -26.79
CA SER A 269 11.67 -2.21 -27.25
C SER A 269 12.44 -1.45 -26.17
N VAL A 270 11.75 -0.80 -25.24
CA VAL A 270 12.35 -0.11 -24.09
C VAL A 270 12.94 -1.13 -23.13
N LEU A 271 12.21 -2.21 -22.85
CA LEU A 271 12.67 -3.28 -21.96
C LEU A 271 13.84 -4.06 -22.58
N GLU A 272 13.79 -4.37 -23.87
CA GLU A 272 14.88 -5.02 -24.60
C GLU A 272 16.18 -4.21 -24.50
N ARG A 273 16.13 -2.88 -24.69
CA ARG A 273 17.28 -1.98 -24.55
C ARG A 273 17.88 -1.96 -23.17
N SER A 274 17.07 -2.16 -22.13
CA SER A 274 17.57 -2.21 -20.74
C SER A 274 18.46 -3.42 -20.46
N GLY A 275 18.52 -4.39 -21.36
CA GLY A 275 19.34 -5.59 -21.23
C GLY A 275 18.95 -6.47 -20.03
N GLY A 276 17.68 -6.49 -19.65
CA GLY A 276 17.17 -7.28 -18.53
C GLY A 276 17.48 -6.69 -17.14
N LYS A 277 17.87 -5.43 -17.07
CA LYS A 277 18.21 -4.75 -15.81
C LYS A 277 17.03 -4.04 -15.14
N ILE A 278 15.90 -3.90 -15.84
CA ILE A 278 14.63 -3.51 -15.22
C ILE A 278 14.05 -4.76 -14.57
N ARG A 279 13.82 -4.71 -13.25
CA ARG A 279 13.36 -5.86 -12.46
C ARG A 279 11.87 -6.11 -12.63
N SER A 280 11.07 -5.06 -12.51
CA SER A 280 9.62 -5.17 -12.61
C SER A 280 8.97 -3.98 -13.32
N VAL A 281 7.74 -4.24 -13.81
CA VAL A 281 6.86 -3.22 -14.37
C VAL A 281 5.63 -3.07 -13.48
N PHE A 282 5.31 -1.82 -13.17
CA PHE A 282 4.31 -1.46 -12.17
C PHE A 282 2.99 -1.00 -12.80
N ASN A 283 1.89 -1.45 -12.22
CA ASN A 283 0.55 -0.96 -12.46
C ASN A 283 -0.06 -0.49 -11.15
N ASP A 284 -0.27 0.81 -11.05
CA ASP A 284 -0.80 1.53 -9.89
C ASP A 284 -2.26 1.18 -9.62
N SER A 285 -2.82 1.69 -8.53
CA SER A 285 -4.20 1.48 -8.09
C SER A 285 -5.21 1.72 -9.22
N TYR A 286 -6.24 0.86 -9.24
CA TYR A 286 -7.25 0.93 -10.29
C TYR A 286 -8.15 2.16 -10.09
N GLU A 287 -7.81 3.24 -10.76
CA GLU A 287 -8.56 4.49 -10.73
C GLU A 287 -9.29 4.79 -12.04
N VAL A 288 -9.77 3.75 -12.71
CA VAL A 288 -10.58 3.88 -13.93
C VAL A 288 -12.03 4.08 -13.54
N TYR A 289 -12.48 5.32 -13.66
CA TYR A 289 -13.82 5.70 -13.21
C TYR A 289 -14.86 5.59 -14.31
N LYS A 290 -16.06 5.13 -13.92
CA LYS A 290 -17.23 5.03 -14.82
C LYS A 290 -17.02 4.06 -16.00
N ALA A 291 -15.97 3.27 -15.98
CA ALA A 291 -15.72 2.26 -17.01
C ALA A 291 -16.47 0.99 -16.62
N ASP A 292 -17.66 0.84 -17.14
CA ASP A 292 -18.56 -0.28 -16.87
C ASP A 292 -18.80 -1.16 -18.10
N TYR A 293 -18.15 -0.90 -19.23
CA TYR A 293 -18.36 -1.58 -20.50
C TYR A 293 -17.06 -1.70 -21.30
N THR A 294 -17.00 -2.68 -22.20
CA THR A 294 -15.96 -2.84 -23.21
C THR A 294 -16.55 -3.39 -24.51
N GLN A 295 -15.82 -3.29 -25.60
CA GLN A 295 -16.26 -3.84 -26.90
C GLN A 295 -16.54 -5.35 -26.77
N ASN A 296 -17.64 -5.83 -27.38
CA ASN A 296 -18.09 -7.22 -27.36
C ASN A 296 -18.47 -7.75 -25.96
N PHE A 297 -18.77 -6.87 -25.01
CA PHE A 297 -19.13 -7.25 -23.65
C PHE A 297 -20.31 -8.25 -23.61
N PHE A 298 -21.35 -8.06 -24.41
CA PHE A 298 -22.52 -8.93 -24.43
C PHE A 298 -22.18 -10.36 -24.88
N GLU A 299 -21.26 -10.52 -25.79
CA GLU A 299 -20.81 -11.84 -26.26
C GLU A 299 -19.98 -12.54 -25.17
N VAL A 300 -19.08 -11.79 -24.51
CA VAL A 300 -18.30 -12.30 -23.39
C VAL A 300 -19.19 -12.63 -22.20
N PHE A 301 -20.16 -11.80 -21.90
CA PHE A 301 -21.16 -12.05 -20.86
C PHE A 301 -21.90 -13.37 -21.14
N LYS A 302 -22.42 -13.56 -22.37
CA LYS A 302 -23.10 -14.78 -22.77
C LYS A 302 -22.21 -16.02 -22.60
N LEU A 303 -20.95 -15.92 -22.98
CA LEU A 303 -19.96 -17.00 -22.83
C LEU A 303 -19.73 -17.34 -21.35
N TYR A 304 -19.60 -16.35 -20.48
CA TYR A 304 -19.27 -16.60 -19.08
C TYR A 304 -20.47 -16.87 -18.18
N ARG A 305 -21.64 -16.28 -18.51
CA ARG A 305 -22.86 -16.40 -17.67
C ARG A 305 -23.87 -17.39 -18.19
N GLY A 306 -23.72 -17.91 -19.43
CA GLY A 306 -24.59 -18.93 -20.02
C GLY A 306 -25.90 -18.42 -20.60
N TYR A 307 -26.16 -17.10 -20.63
CA TYR A 307 -27.36 -16.49 -21.23
C TYR A 307 -27.06 -15.15 -21.88
N ASP A 308 -27.91 -14.76 -22.80
CA ASP A 308 -27.82 -13.47 -23.49
C ASP A 308 -28.38 -12.34 -22.60
N LEU A 309 -27.63 -11.25 -22.43
CA LEU A 309 -28.03 -10.11 -21.63
C LEU A 309 -29.08 -9.22 -22.30
N ARG A 310 -29.15 -9.22 -23.65
CA ARG A 310 -30.01 -8.32 -24.42
C ARG A 310 -31.48 -8.39 -24.01
N PRO A 311 -32.09 -9.57 -23.75
CA PRO A 311 -33.45 -9.66 -23.27
C PRO A 311 -33.70 -9.07 -21.87
N TYR A 312 -32.68 -8.71 -21.18
CA TYR A 312 -32.73 -8.27 -19.78
C TYR A 312 -32.17 -6.86 -19.57
N ILE A 313 -31.94 -6.07 -20.66
CA ILE A 313 -31.39 -4.72 -20.55
C ILE A 313 -32.29 -3.81 -19.72
N ASN A 314 -33.61 -3.91 -19.87
CA ASN A 314 -34.54 -3.16 -19.05
C ASN A 314 -34.42 -3.50 -17.56
N ARG A 315 -34.18 -4.76 -17.21
CA ARG A 315 -33.93 -5.24 -15.84
C ARG A 315 -32.56 -4.82 -15.31
N LEU A 316 -31.54 -4.86 -16.14
CA LEU A 316 -30.20 -4.41 -15.82
C LEU A 316 -30.20 -2.92 -15.39
N LEU A 317 -30.99 -2.10 -16.08
CA LEU A 317 -31.09 -0.65 -15.90
C LEU A 317 -32.18 -0.23 -14.90
N ASP A 318 -32.91 -1.17 -14.35
CA ASP A 318 -33.93 -0.94 -13.33
C ASP A 318 -33.31 -0.27 -12.11
N ARG A 319 -33.92 0.78 -11.59
CA ARG A 319 -33.48 1.54 -10.41
C ARG A 319 -34.19 1.10 -9.15
N ASP A 320 -35.09 0.16 -9.23
CA ASP A 320 -35.73 -0.44 -8.07
C ASP A 320 -34.85 -1.58 -7.49
N ASN A 321 -34.95 -1.78 -6.19
CA ASN A 321 -34.28 -2.87 -5.52
C ASN A 321 -35.03 -4.19 -5.74
N ASN A 322 -34.95 -4.70 -6.97
CA ASN A 322 -35.63 -5.91 -7.41
C ASN A 322 -34.64 -7.07 -7.45
N GLU A 323 -35.03 -8.24 -6.95
CA GLU A 323 -34.16 -9.42 -6.85
C GLU A 323 -33.60 -9.85 -8.21
N ILE A 324 -34.46 -9.96 -9.23
CA ILE A 324 -34.03 -10.39 -10.58
C ILE A 324 -33.04 -9.40 -11.15
N SER A 325 -33.29 -8.09 -11.02
CA SER A 325 -32.41 -7.02 -11.47
C SER A 325 -31.06 -7.07 -10.73
N ASN A 326 -31.05 -7.34 -9.43
CA ASN A 326 -29.80 -7.48 -8.65
C ASN A 326 -29.00 -8.72 -9.07
N ARG A 327 -29.66 -9.84 -9.39
CA ARG A 327 -29.01 -11.06 -9.88
C ARG A 327 -28.34 -10.85 -11.24
N ILE A 328 -28.99 -10.14 -12.14
CA ILE A 328 -28.46 -9.78 -13.47
C ILE A 328 -27.25 -8.82 -13.30
N ARG A 329 -27.36 -7.83 -12.41
CA ARG A 329 -26.22 -6.94 -12.07
C ARG A 329 -25.06 -7.67 -11.41
N SER A 330 -25.34 -8.67 -10.59
CA SER A 330 -24.31 -9.55 -10.02
C SER A 330 -23.53 -10.28 -11.12
N ASP A 331 -24.21 -10.87 -12.10
CA ASP A 331 -23.58 -11.51 -13.26
C ASP A 331 -22.78 -10.52 -14.11
N TYR A 332 -23.28 -9.29 -14.26
CA TYR A 332 -22.58 -8.22 -14.97
C TYR A 332 -21.25 -7.88 -14.29
N ARG A 333 -21.27 -7.64 -12.97
CA ARG A 333 -20.09 -7.30 -12.16
C ARG A 333 -19.08 -8.43 -12.11
N GLU A 334 -19.54 -9.66 -11.97
CA GLU A 334 -18.66 -10.83 -12.04
C GLU A 334 -18.02 -10.97 -13.42
N THR A 335 -18.73 -10.58 -14.51
CA THR A 335 -18.15 -10.57 -15.85
C THR A 335 -17.04 -9.52 -16.00
N LEU A 336 -17.18 -8.33 -15.40
CA LEU A 336 -16.11 -7.33 -15.33
C LEU A 336 -14.88 -7.87 -14.57
N SER A 337 -15.11 -8.57 -13.46
CA SER A 337 -14.03 -9.25 -12.71
C SER A 337 -13.30 -10.29 -13.57
N ASP A 338 -14.06 -11.11 -14.28
CA ASP A 338 -13.50 -12.14 -15.17
C ASP A 338 -12.66 -11.55 -16.30
N LEU A 339 -13.10 -10.43 -16.89
CA LEU A 339 -12.35 -9.72 -17.92
C LEU A 339 -10.99 -9.21 -17.41
N LEU A 340 -10.94 -8.71 -16.17
CA LEU A 340 -9.68 -8.30 -15.56
C LEU A 340 -8.76 -9.50 -15.29
N VAL A 341 -9.28 -10.53 -14.63
CA VAL A 341 -8.44 -11.67 -14.20
C VAL A 341 -8.01 -12.53 -15.38
N LYS A 342 -8.97 -12.96 -16.22
CA LYS A 342 -8.73 -13.90 -17.34
C LYS A 342 -8.21 -13.22 -18.61
N GLY A 343 -8.50 -11.94 -18.78
CA GLY A 343 -8.13 -11.16 -19.96
C GLY A 343 -6.90 -10.31 -19.70
N PHE A 344 -7.09 -9.18 -19.01
CA PHE A 344 -6.06 -8.16 -18.83
C PHE A 344 -4.81 -8.70 -18.10
N ASN A 345 -4.99 -9.24 -16.89
CA ASN A 345 -3.84 -9.64 -16.07
C ASN A 345 -3.12 -10.87 -16.61
N THR A 346 -3.86 -11.85 -17.17
CA THR A 346 -3.22 -13.02 -17.80
C THR A 346 -2.33 -12.58 -18.96
N PHE A 347 -2.84 -11.74 -19.86
CA PHE A 347 -2.07 -11.24 -20.99
C PHE A 347 -0.87 -10.40 -20.54
N TRP A 348 -1.05 -9.52 -19.54
CA TRP A 348 0.03 -8.69 -19.02
C TRP A 348 1.17 -9.53 -18.44
N ASN A 349 0.84 -10.56 -17.66
CA ASN A 349 1.85 -11.45 -17.09
C ASN A 349 2.61 -12.22 -18.18
N GLU A 350 1.91 -12.77 -19.15
CA GLU A 350 2.55 -13.44 -20.29
C GLU A 350 3.49 -12.50 -21.06
N TRP A 351 3.04 -11.27 -21.31
CA TRP A 351 3.86 -10.26 -21.95
C TRP A 351 5.09 -9.89 -21.11
N ALA A 352 4.94 -9.71 -19.80
CA ALA A 352 6.03 -9.37 -18.89
C ALA A 352 7.08 -10.49 -18.84
N GLN A 353 6.65 -11.74 -18.71
CA GLN A 353 7.53 -12.91 -18.75
C GLN A 353 8.30 -13.00 -20.07
N ASN A 354 7.65 -12.76 -21.20
CA ASN A 354 8.29 -12.75 -22.52
C ASN A 354 9.31 -11.61 -22.67
N ASN A 355 9.19 -10.54 -21.88
CA ASN A 355 10.16 -9.43 -21.84
C ASN A 355 11.15 -9.53 -20.67
N GLY A 356 11.14 -10.63 -19.91
CA GLY A 356 12.10 -10.91 -18.83
C GLY A 356 11.93 -10.02 -17.60
N VAL A 357 10.75 -9.47 -17.37
CA VAL A 357 10.43 -8.59 -16.22
C VAL A 357 9.31 -9.18 -15.38
N LYS A 358 9.27 -8.83 -14.08
CA LYS A 358 8.17 -9.18 -13.17
C LYS A 358 7.04 -8.16 -13.30
N THR A 359 5.83 -8.59 -12.97
CA THR A 359 4.67 -7.70 -12.80
C THR A 359 4.53 -7.29 -11.34
N LYS A 360 4.31 -5.99 -11.07
CA LYS A 360 3.96 -5.46 -9.75
C LYS A 360 2.63 -4.72 -9.84
N TYR A 361 1.67 -5.03 -8.96
CA TYR A 361 0.28 -4.60 -9.15
C TYR A 361 -0.44 -4.22 -7.87
N GLN A 362 -1.06 -3.05 -7.89
CA GLN A 362 -2.06 -2.61 -6.92
C GLN A 362 -3.46 -2.92 -7.45
N ALA A 363 -4.06 -4.01 -6.97
CA ALA A 363 -5.36 -4.47 -7.45
C ALA A 363 -6.55 -3.72 -6.82
N HIS A 364 -6.34 -3.03 -5.70
CA HIS A 364 -7.41 -2.25 -5.05
C HIS A 364 -7.93 -1.13 -5.95
N GLY A 365 -9.17 -0.71 -5.69
CA GLY A 365 -9.90 0.18 -6.59
C GLY A 365 -10.61 -0.53 -7.75
N SER A 366 -10.23 -1.77 -8.08
CA SER A 366 -10.84 -2.52 -9.17
C SER A 366 -12.22 -3.09 -8.81
N PRO A 367 -13.06 -3.43 -9.82
CA PRO A 367 -14.31 -4.14 -9.58
C PRO A 367 -14.15 -5.66 -9.47
N GLY A 368 -12.93 -6.18 -9.60
CA GLY A 368 -12.66 -7.61 -9.62
C GLY A 368 -12.42 -8.21 -8.23
N ASN A 369 -12.39 -9.55 -8.16
CA ASN A 369 -11.99 -10.25 -6.95
C ASN A 369 -10.52 -9.90 -6.60
N LEU A 370 -10.32 -9.17 -5.49
CA LEU A 370 -9.00 -8.67 -5.12
C LEU A 370 -7.99 -9.78 -4.87
N ILE A 371 -8.40 -10.92 -4.28
CA ILE A 371 -7.50 -12.05 -4.04
C ILE A 371 -6.98 -12.59 -5.37
N ASP A 372 -7.87 -12.81 -6.33
CA ASP A 372 -7.50 -13.35 -7.64
C ASP A 372 -6.63 -12.37 -8.45
N LEU A 373 -6.93 -11.07 -8.34
CA LEU A 373 -6.19 -10.02 -9.05
C LEU A 373 -4.79 -9.83 -8.47
N TYR A 374 -4.65 -9.72 -7.15
CA TYR A 374 -3.34 -9.66 -6.50
C TYR A 374 -2.51 -10.90 -6.79
N ALA A 375 -3.11 -12.10 -6.71
CA ALA A 375 -2.42 -13.36 -6.99
C ALA A 375 -1.95 -13.51 -8.43
N SER A 376 -2.51 -12.74 -9.35
CA SER A 376 -2.09 -12.77 -10.76
C SER A 376 -0.74 -12.10 -11.00
N ALA A 377 -0.33 -11.14 -10.18
CA ALA A 377 0.96 -10.47 -10.33
C ALA A 377 2.10 -11.27 -9.67
N ASP A 378 3.35 -11.02 -10.11
CA ASP A 378 4.54 -11.59 -9.46
C ASP A 378 4.79 -10.95 -8.10
N ILE A 379 4.49 -9.67 -7.95
CA ILE A 379 4.62 -8.88 -6.75
C ILE A 379 3.28 -8.18 -6.46
N PRO A 380 2.41 -8.78 -5.65
CA PRO A 380 1.23 -8.09 -5.14
C PRO A 380 1.63 -6.89 -4.30
N GLU A 381 1.03 -5.73 -4.57
CA GLU A 381 1.32 -4.51 -3.81
C GLU A 381 0.04 -3.94 -3.21
N CYS A 382 0.03 -3.72 -1.89
CA CYS A 382 -0.98 -2.93 -1.23
C CYS A 382 -0.54 -1.46 -1.10
N GLU A 383 -1.34 -0.66 -0.43
CA GLU A 383 -1.08 0.74 -0.14
C GLU A 383 -1.43 1.04 1.32
N THR A 384 -0.65 1.90 1.97
CA THR A 384 -1.06 2.56 3.21
C THR A 384 -1.42 4.00 2.92
N PHE A 385 -2.48 4.48 3.55
CA PHE A 385 -2.98 5.83 3.35
C PHE A 385 -3.36 6.45 4.70
N GLY A 386 -2.75 7.58 5.02
CA GLY A 386 -2.97 8.18 6.33
C GLY A 386 -2.27 7.44 7.47
N SER A 387 -2.81 7.49 8.66
CA SER A 387 -2.19 6.96 9.88
C SER A 387 -3.23 6.47 10.87
N MET A 388 -2.88 5.39 11.59
CA MET A 388 -3.69 4.82 12.67
C MET A 388 -3.39 5.48 14.02
N PRO A 389 -4.33 5.47 14.97
CA PRO A 389 -4.04 5.80 16.36
C PRO A 389 -3.32 4.63 17.05
N TYR A 390 -2.20 4.91 17.74
CA TYR A 390 -1.41 3.92 18.49
C TYR A 390 -1.37 4.26 19.96
N ASP A 391 -1.56 3.24 20.82
CA ASP A 391 -1.43 3.38 22.29
C ASP A 391 0.04 3.14 22.73
N ILE A 392 0.97 3.86 22.09
CA ILE A 392 2.39 3.79 22.39
C ILE A 392 2.76 4.93 23.34
N LYS A 393 3.44 4.61 24.44
CA LYS A 393 3.86 5.61 25.42
C LYS A 393 4.79 6.65 24.80
N GLY A 394 4.42 7.91 24.87
CA GLY A 394 5.19 9.02 24.30
C GLY A 394 5.08 9.17 22.79
N PHE A 395 4.25 8.37 22.14
CA PHE A 395 3.98 8.52 20.71
C PHE A 395 3.20 9.82 20.48
N ARG A 396 3.70 10.62 19.56
CA ARG A 396 3.07 11.89 19.19
C ARG A 396 2.49 11.82 17.81
N ARG A 397 1.21 12.05 17.71
CA ARG A 397 0.62 12.48 16.45
C ARG A 397 0.84 13.99 16.35
N ILE A 398 1.63 14.43 15.37
CA ILE A 398 1.77 15.86 15.07
C ILE A 398 0.49 16.24 14.33
N GLU A 399 -0.52 16.62 15.10
CA GLU A 399 -1.85 16.96 14.59
C GLU A 399 -1.85 18.35 13.97
N GLY A 400 -2.63 18.53 12.91
CA GLY A 400 -3.12 19.85 12.51
C GLY A 400 -4.12 20.36 13.56
N ASN A 401 -4.57 21.61 13.44
CA ASN A 401 -5.47 22.25 14.38
C ASN A 401 -6.79 21.48 14.50
N GLY A 402 -6.84 20.53 15.44
CA GLY A 402 -8.04 19.79 15.84
C GLY A 402 -8.03 18.31 15.48
N SER A 403 -8.46 17.49 16.42
CA SER A 403 -8.42 16.02 16.38
C SER A 403 -9.24 15.35 15.26
N SER A 404 -10.15 16.12 14.64
CA SER A 404 -10.86 15.71 13.43
C SER A 404 -10.35 16.42 12.18
N ALA A 405 -9.38 17.32 12.33
CA ALA A 405 -8.93 18.23 11.28
C ALA A 405 -7.79 17.69 10.43
N ASP A 406 -7.08 16.65 10.89
CA ASP A 406 -6.10 15.97 10.04
C ASP A 406 -6.79 15.27 8.86
N TYR A 407 -8.08 15.01 8.96
CA TYR A 407 -8.91 14.45 7.90
C TYR A 407 -10.26 15.17 7.80
N PRO A 408 -10.29 16.47 7.45
CA PRO A 408 -11.52 17.23 7.35
C PRO A 408 -12.41 16.75 6.20
N ASN A 409 -11.84 16.01 5.27
CA ASN A 409 -12.60 15.43 4.16
C ASN A 409 -13.02 14.00 4.55
N ARG A 410 -14.31 13.70 4.42
CA ARG A 410 -14.88 12.36 4.67
C ARG A 410 -14.24 11.24 3.83
N ASN A 411 -13.41 11.60 2.85
CA ASN A 411 -12.69 10.66 2.00
C ASN A 411 -11.38 10.17 2.63
N PHE A 412 -10.87 10.84 3.67
CA PHE A 412 -9.69 10.45 4.42
C PHE A 412 -10.14 10.09 5.85
N ARG A 413 -10.25 8.82 6.14
CA ARG A 413 -10.61 8.33 7.47
C ARG A 413 -9.37 7.81 8.15
N ALA A 414 -9.23 8.11 9.43
CA ALA A 414 -8.40 7.30 10.30
C ALA A 414 -8.84 5.84 10.13
N GLY A 415 -7.97 4.96 9.62
CA GLY A 415 -8.31 3.57 9.35
C GLY A 415 -8.23 3.15 7.88
N ASP A 416 -7.89 4.04 6.96
CA ASP A 416 -7.65 3.64 5.55
C ASP A 416 -6.41 2.73 5.40
N ALA A 417 -5.58 2.61 6.45
CA ALA A 417 -4.53 1.61 6.59
C ALA A 417 -5.01 0.33 7.33
N ASP A 418 -6.29 -0.01 7.24
CA ASP A 418 -6.89 -1.15 7.94
C ASP A 418 -6.21 -2.47 7.57
N MET A 419 -5.85 -3.25 8.61
CA MET A 419 -5.16 -4.53 8.44
C MET A 419 -5.94 -5.51 7.57
N ALA A 420 -7.27 -5.51 7.64
CA ALA A 420 -8.10 -6.41 6.84
C ALA A 420 -8.00 -6.08 5.34
N MET A 421 -7.75 -4.81 4.99
CA MET A 421 -7.48 -4.42 3.60
C MET A 421 -6.07 -4.82 3.14
N ILE A 422 -5.06 -4.49 3.94
CA ILE A 422 -3.64 -4.80 3.64
C ILE A 422 -3.47 -6.29 3.38
N LYS A 423 -4.13 -7.13 4.17
CA LYS A 423 -4.00 -8.58 4.13
C LYS A 423 -4.52 -9.24 2.83
N PHE A 424 -5.28 -8.59 2.00
CA PHE A 424 -5.68 -9.12 0.67
C PHE A 424 -4.45 -9.41 -0.21
N SER A 425 -3.46 -8.52 -0.22
CA SER A 425 -2.25 -8.69 -1.03
C SER A 425 -1.36 -9.82 -0.53
N SER A 426 -1.13 -9.90 0.79
CA SER A 426 -0.31 -10.95 1.38
C SER A 426 -0.98 -12.33 1.31
N SER A 427 -2.29 -12.40 1.57
CA SER A 427 -3.05 -13.65 1.41
C SER A 427 -2.95 -14.17 -0.02
N ALA A 428 -3.15 -13.31 -1.01
CA ALA A 428 -3.02 -13.68 -2.41
C ALA A 428 -1.62 -14.23 -2.76
N ALA A 429 -0.57 -13.60 -2.22
CA ALA A 429 0.81 -14.06 -2.38
C ALA A 429 1.03 -15.43 -1.72
N HIS A 430 0.56 -15.59 -0.49
CA HIS A 430 0.68 -16.84 0.26
C HIS A 430 -0.03 -18.00 -0.45
N LEU A 431 -1.22 -17.78 -0.98
CA LEU A 431 -1.96 -18.82 -1.72
C LEU A 431 -1.28 -19.26 -3.03
N SER A 432 -0.50 -18.36 -3.65
CA SER A 432 0.09 -18.52 -4.98
C SER A 432 1.61 -18.67 -5.01
N ASP A 433 2.24 -18.92 -3.86
CA ASP A 433 3.70 -19.06 -3.68
C ASP A 433 4.51 -17.86 -4.19
N LYS A 434 4.02 -16.64 -3.96
CA LYS A 434 4.78 -15.44 -4.24
C LYS A 434 5.61 -15.04 -3.02
N LYS A 435 6.90 -14.79 -3.23
CA LYS A 435 7.84 -14.49 -2.12
C LYS A 435 7.78 -13.05 -1.66
N GLN A 436 7.59 -12.11 -2.58
CA GLN A 436 7.57 -10.70 -2.30
C GLN A 436 6.13 -10.17 -2.28
N VAL A 437 5.82 -9.43 -1.23
CA VAL A 437 4.58 -8.66 -1.09
C VAL A 437 4.98 -7.25 -0.76
N SER A 438 4.74 -6.33 -1.69
CA SER A 438 5.14 -4.94 -1.51
C SER A 438 4.01 -4.06 -0.99
N SER A 439 4.39 -2.88 -0.55
CA SER A 439 3.45 -1.82 -0.19
C SER A 439 3.97 -0.47 -0.66
N GLU A 440 3.10 0.31 -1.28
CA GLU A 440 3.24 1.76 -1.29
C GLU A 440 3.07 2.26 0.13
N THR A 441 4.11 2.89 0.68
CA THR A 441 4.24 3.07 2.12
C THR A 441 4.39 4.54 2.47
N PHE A 442 3.57 5.01 3.42
CA PHE A 442 3.53 6.36 3.99
C PHE A 442 2.84 7.41 3.11
N THR A 443 1.99 7.00 2.16
CA THR A 443 1.14 7.93 1.39
C THR A 443 0.25 8.71 2.35
N TRP A 444 0.40 10.04 2.35
CA TRP A 444 -0.32 10.92 3.25
C TRP A 444 -0.25 10.51 4.74
N LEU A 445 0.88 9.94 5.18
CA LEU A 445 1.08 9.62 6.59
C LEU A 445 0.77 10.81 7.49
N ARG A 446 1.20 11.99 7.06
CA ARG A 446 0.91 13.30 7.67
C ARG A 446 0.90 14.39 6.60
N GLU A 447 0.52 15.60 6.97
CA GLU A 447 0.65 16.78 6.14
C GLU A 447 2.13 17.01 5.71
N HIS A 448 2.34 17.66 4.58
CA HIS A 448 3.67 18.01 4.10
C HIS A 448 4.53 18.64 5.20
N PHE A 449 5.79 18.24 5.27
CA PHE A 449 6.81 18.71 6.23
C PHE A 449 6.51 18.41 7.71
N ARG A 450 5.48 17.62 8.02
CA ARG A 450 5.04 17.32 9.39
C ARG A 450 5.18 15.86 9.78
N ALA A 451 5.65 15.00 8.90
CA ALA A 451 5.91 13.59 9.21
C ALA A 451 7.28 13.42 9.86
N ALA A 452 7.33 12.82 11.05
CA ALA A 452 8.55 12.42 11.74
C ALA A 452 8.84 10.93 11.49
N LEU A 453 10.11 10.52 11.58
CA LEU A 453 10.51 9.11 11.46
C LEU A 453 9.85 8.23 12.54
N SER A 454 9.62 8.78 13.74
CA SER A 454 8.92 8.09 14.83
C SER A 454 7.48 7.70 14.49
N GLN A 455 6.84 8.42 13.60
CA GLN A 455 5.49 8.13 13.13
C GLN A 455 5.49 7.05 12.03
N CYS A 456 6.59 6.90 11.31
CA CYS A 456 6.73 5.86 10.28
C CYS A 456 6.79 4.45 10.87
N LYS A 457 7.39 4.29 12.05
CA LYS A 457 7.67 2.97 12.63
C LYS A 457 6.43 2.13 12.89
N PRO A 458 5.40 2.59 13.63
CA PRO A 458 4.24 1.75 13.93
C PRO A 458 3.40 1.43 12.68
N GLU A 459 3.30 2.33 11.70
CA GLU A 459 2.64 2.05 10.41
C GLU A 459 3.37 0.95 9.62
N LEU A 460 4.70 1.00 9.62
CA LEU A 460 5.55 -0.02 9.02
C LEU A 460 5.39 -1.37 9.72
N GLU A 461 5.32 -1.36 11.06
CA GLU A 461 5.12 -2.58 11.86
C GLU A 461 3.77 -3.23 11.57
N ASP A 462 2.70 -2.45 11.39
CA ASP A 462 1.40 -2.98 10.97
C ASP A 462 1.45 -3.57 9.55
N LEU A 463 2.23 -3.00 8.62
CA LEU A 463 2.48 -3.63 7.33
C LEU A 463 3.15 -5.00 7.47
N PHE A 464 4.22 -5.09 8.25
CA PHE A 464 4.95 -6.34 8.50
C PHE A 464 4.07 -7.40 9.16
N LEU A 465 3.25 -7.01 10.15
CA LEU A 465 2.29 -7.88 10.83
C LEU A 465 1.20 -8.43 9.88
N ASN A 466 0.95 -7.76 8.78
CA ASN A 466 0.01 -8.20 7.75
C ASN A 466 0.69 -8.90 6.56
N GLY A 467 1.97 -9.28 6.69
CA GLY A 467 2.67 -10.10 5.72
C GLY A 467 3.36 -9.32 4.60
N ILE A 468 3.41 -7.99 4.67
CA ILE A 468 4.24 -7.19 3.76
C ILE A 468 5.70 -7.43 4.11
N ASN A 469 6.54 -7.59 3.08
CA ASN A 469 7.96 -7.88 3.26
C ASN A 469 8.85 -7.14 2.25
N HIS A 470 8.29 -6.19 1.50
CA HIS A 470 9.03 -5.37 0.55
C HIS A 470 8.45 -3.95 0.48
N VAL A 471 9.12 -3.01 1.13
CA VAL A 471 8.65 -1.63 1.35
C VAL A 471 9.09 -0.73 0.20
N PHE A 472 8.14 -0.09 -0.45
CA PHE A 472 8.34 1.04 -1.34
C PHE A 472 7.92 2.32 -0.64
N LEU A 473 8.88 3.23 -0.43
CA LEU A 473 8.57 4.54 0.12
C LEU A 473 7.71 5.33 -0.87
N HIS A 474 6.69 5.96 -0.38
CA HIS A 474 6.00 7.04 -1.07
C HIS A 474 6.50 8.36 -0.46
N GLY A 475 7.40 9.07 -1.08
CA GLY A 475 8.39 8.53 -2.02
C GLY A 475 9.45 9.60 -2.20
N SER A 476 10.27 9.50 -3.23
CA SER A 476 11.35 10.45 -3.50
C SER A 476 11.08 11.23 -4.79
N THR A 477 11.13 12.56 -4.71
CA THR A 477 11.02 13.41 -5.89
C THR A 477 12.41 13.70 -6.44
N TYR A 478 12.62 13.53 -7.75
CA TYR A 478 13.80 14.11 -8.38
C TYR A 478 13.78 15.62 -8.17
N SER A 479 14.87 16.14 -7.65
CA SER A 479 15.06 17.58 -7.46
C SER A 479 16.51 17.91 -7.81
N PRO A 480 16.77 18.79 -8.78
CA PRO A 480 18.13 19.15 -9.16
C PRO A 480 18.82 19.93 -8.04
N GLU A 481 20.16 19.85 -7.99
CA GLU A 481 20.98 20.58 -7.01
C GLU A 481 20.72 22.08 -7.01
N SER A 482 20.33 22.63 -8.17
CA SER A 482 20.01 24.05 -8.34
C SER A 482 18.63 24.48 -7.84
N ALA A 483 17.81 23.54 -7.38
CA ALA A 483 16.49 23.87 -6.86
C ALA A 483 16.60 24.45 -5.44
N ASP A 484 16.05 25.64 -5.25
CA ASP A 484 15.97 26.27 -3.94
C ASP A 484 15.19 25.41 -2.95
N TRP A 485 15.57 25.46 -1.66
CA TRP A 485 14.85 24.76 -0.62
C TRP A 485 13.38 25.20 -0.59
N PRO A 486 12.39 24.28 -0.52
CA PRO A 486 12.49 22.87 -0.13
C PRO A 486 12.76 21.88 -1.28
N GLY A 487 13.17 22.33 -2.45
CA GLY A 487 13.32 21.49 -3.62
C GLY A 487 11.98 21.16 -4.28
N TRP A 488 12.00 20.31 -5.28
CA TRP A 488 10.79 19.85 -5.93
C TRP A 488 10.07 18.82 -5.05
N LYS A 489 8.74 18.91 -4.99
CA LYS A 489 7.90 18.08 -4.14
C LYS A 489 6.75 17.48 -4.92
N PHE A 490 6.42 16.24 -4.61
CA PHE A 490 5.19 15.61 -5.07
C PHE A 490 3.98 16.20 -4.32
N TYR A 491 2.81 16.17 -4.92
CA TYR A 491 1.60 16.76 -4.35
C TYR A 491 1.13 16.11 -3.06
N ALA A 492 1.51 14.86 -2.83
CA ALA A 492 1.19 14.09 -1.62
C ALA A 492 2.45 13.87 -0.77
N SER A 493 2.31 13.88 0.53
CA SER A 493 3.39 13.52 1.46
C SER A 493 3.54 11.97 1.52
N VAL A 494 4.62 11.38 2.02
CA VAL A 494 5.84 11.97 2.58
C VAL A 494 6.92 12.01 1.50
N ASN A 495 7.71 13.08 1.45
CA ASN A 495 8.82 13.17 0.52
C ASN A 495 10.13 12.80 1.24
N PHE A 496 10.77 11.70 0.83
CA PHE A 496 12.04 11.21 1.34
C PHE A 496 13.17 11.62 0.40
N ASN A 497 13.73 12.80 0.61
CA ASN A 497 14.87 13.31 -0.13
C ASN A 497 15.71 14.25 0.73
N GLU A 498 16.91 14.61 0.27
CA GLU A 498 17.90 15.40 0.99
C GLU A 498 17.40 16.78 1.44
N SER A 499 16.41 17.34 0.76
CA SER A 499 15.84 18.66 1.12
C SER A 499 14.85 18.58 2.29
N ASN A 500 14.40 17.38 2.67
CA ASN A 500 13.58 17.15 3.85
C ASN A 500 14.49 16.82 5.05
N PRO A 501 14.44 17.57 6.16
CA PRO A 501 15.32 17.34 7.31
C PRO A 501 15.34 15.90 7.84
N ILE A 502 14.20 15.19 7.77
CA ILE A 502 14.14 13.78 8.23
C ILE A 502 15.15 12.86 7.51
N TRP A 503 15.61 13.25 6.31
CA TRP A 503 16.60 12.50 5.54
C TRP A 503 17.92 12.33 6.28
N GLU A 504 18.27 13.28 7.15
CA GLU A 504 19.52 13.22 7.92
C GLU A 504 19.64 11.94 8.75
N ASP A 505 18.51 11.45 9.28
CA ASP A 505 18.48 10.28 10.15
C ASP A 505 17.70 9.10 9.52
N ALA A 506 17.23 9.23 8.28
CA ALA A 506 16.39 8.24 7.60
C ALA A 506 17.11 6.89 7.37
N SER A 507 18.44 6.89 7.24
CA SER A 507 19.23 5.65 7.14
C SER A 507 18.97 4.68 8.30
N ALA A 508 18.73 5.18 9.51
CA ALA A 508 18.40 4.35 10.66
C ALA A 508 17.03 3.65 10.51
N LEU A 509 16.05 4.31 9.93
CA LEU A 509 14.78 3.69 9.53
C LEU A 509 15.00 2.64 8.42
N PHE A 510 15.80 2.96 7.40
CA PHE A 510 16.04 2.05 6.28
C PHE A 510 16.82 0.80 6.71
N GLU A 511 17.73 0.92 7.66
CA GLU A 511 18.40 -0.23 8.28
C GLU A 511 17.42 -1.12 9.06
N TYR A 512 16.52 -0.51 9.83
CA TYR A 512 15.45 -1.24 10.52
C TYR A 512 14.56 -2.01 9.55
N ILE A 513 14.15 -1.37 8.43
CA ILE A 513 13.37 -2.00 7.37
C ILE A 513 14.15 -3.19 6.78
N SER A 514 15.42 -2.99 6.44
CA SER A 514 16.24 -4.00 5.78
C SER A 514 16.45 -5.24 6.66
N ARG A 515 16.73 -5.05 7.96
CA ARG A 515 16.84 -6.16 8.93
C ARG A 515 15.50 -6.89 9.05
N SER A 516 14.39 -6.17 9.18
CA SER A 516 13.06 -6.79 9.28
C SER A 516 12.70 -7.58 8.02
N GLN A 517 12.87 -6.99 6.85
CA GLN A 517 12.61 -7.66 5.56
C GLN A 517 13.50 -8.89 5.35
N SER A 518 14.75 -8.86 5.86
CA SER A 518 15.66 -9.98 5.70
C SER A 518 15.17 -11.26 6.37
N LEU A 519 14.40 -11.14 7.45
CA LEU A 519 13.74 -12.27 8.12
C LEU A 519 12.35 -12.55 7.57
N LEU A 520 11.59 -11.50 7.25
CA LEU A 520 10.22 -11.64 6.71
C LEU A 520 10.17 -12.20 5.29
N GLN A 521 11.28 -12.18 4.53
CA GLN A 521 11.39 -12.84 3.23
C GLN A 521 11.94 -14.28 3.32
N GLN A 522 12.32 -14.75 4.53
CA GLN A 522 12.77 -16.13 4.71
C GLN A 522 11.60 -17.11 4.74
N GLY A 523 11.80 -18.29 4.18
CA GLY A 523 10.86 -19.41 4.25
C GLY A 523 9.47 -19.08 3.71
N GLN A 524 8.46 -19.70 4.31
CA GLN A 524 7.05 -19.55 3.96
C GLN A 524 6.25 -18.91 5.11
N HIS A 525 5.05 -18.43 4.82
CA HIS A 525 4.11 -18.03 5.87
C HIS A 525 3.73 -19.24 6.75
N ASP A 526 3.35 -19.00 7.98
CA ASP A 526 2.88 -20.04 8.92
C ASP A 526 1.48 -19.70 9.44
N ASN A 527 0.55 -19.51 8.51
CA ASN A 527 -0.85 -19.25 8.80
C ASN A 527 -1.64 -20.56 8.83
N ASP A 528 -2.50 -20.73 9.84
CA ASP A 528 -3.25 -21.98 10.05
C ASP A 528 -4.64 -21.95 9.41
N VAL A 529 -5.22 -20.76 9.23
CA VAL A 529 -6.65 -20.62 8.91
C VAL A 529 -6.86 -19.86 7.62
N LEU A 530 -7.71 -20.40 6.74
CA LEU A 530 -8.26 -19.71 5.59
C LEU A 530 -9.63 -19.13 5.94
N VAL A 531 -9.85 -17.84 5.61
CA VAL A 531 -11.15 -17.19 5.73
C VAL A 531 -11.72 -16.93 4.34
N TYR A 532 -12.86 -17.54 4.02
CA TYR A 532 -13.51 -17.36 2.73
C TYR A 532 -14.05 -15.94 2.60
N TRP A 533 -13.66 -15.24 1.51
CA TRP A 533 -14.20 -13.91 1.18
C TRP A 533 -15.44 -14.02 0.30
N PRO A 534 -16.65 -13.72 0.81
CA PRO A 534 -17.90 -13.83 0.07
C PRO A 534 -18.12 -12.61 -0.85
N VAL A 535 -17.26 -12.44 -1.86
CA VAL A 535 -17.29 -11.31 -2.80
C VAL A 535 -18.64 -11.16 -3.52
N HIS A 536 -19.37 -12.27 -3.72
CA HIS A 536 -20.67 -12.27 -4.37
C HIS A 536 -21.73 -11.48 -3.60
N ASP A 537 -21.60 -11.35 -2.29
CA ASP A 537 -22.47 -10.46 -1.50
C ASP A 537 -22.29 -8.98 -1.87
N SER A 538 -21.06 -8.58 -2.17
CA SER A 538 -20.77 -7.24 -2.67
C SER A 538 -21.29 -7.02 -4.09
N TRP A 539 -21.13 -8.01 -4.97
CA TRP A 539 -21.63 -7.91 -6.34
C TRP A 539 -23.16 -7.98 -6.45
N ALA A 540 -23.83 -8.70 -5.55
CA ALA A 540 -25.28 -8.79 -5.51
C ALA A 540 -25.95 -7.59 -4.85
N LYS A 541 -25.20 -6.76 -4.12
CA LYS A 541 -25.73 -5.56 -3.44
C LYS A 541 -26.37 -4.61 -4.45
N PHE A 542 -27.53 -4.07 -4.11
CA PHE A 542 -28.30 -3.17 -4.98
C PHE A 542 -27.49 -1.97 -5.48
N ASN A 543 -26.71 -1.34 -4.59
CA ASN A 543 -25.84 -0.18 -4.89
C ASN A 543 -26.50 0.85 -5.82
N GLN A 544 -27.77 1.19 -5.55
CA GLN A 544 -28.56 2.16 -6.32
C GLN A 544 -28.67 1.82 -7.84
N GLY A 545 -28.55 0.53 -8.18
CA GLY A 545 -28.60 0.05 -9.56
C GLY A 545 -27.34 0.31 -10.40
N LYS A 546 -26.23 0.73 -9.79
CA LYS A 546 -24.95 0.92 -10.49
C LYS A 546 -24.40 -0.41 -10.98
N LEU A 547 -23.78 -0.40 -12.17
CA LEU A 547 -23.13 -1.57 -12.75
C LEU A 547 -21.72 -1.77 -12.20
N LEU A 548 -21.01 -0.69 -11.88
CA LEU A 548 -19.66 -0.74 -11.37
C LEU A 548 -19.66 -0.75 -9.82
N VAL A 549 -19.00 -1.73 -9.23
CA VAL A 549 -18.68 -1.78 -7.80
C VAL A 549 -17.16 -1.86 -7.69
N GLN A 550 -16.56 -0.87 -7.08
CA GLN A 550 -15.10 -0.79 -6.93
C GLN A 550 -14.71 -1.04 -5.48
N PHE A 551 -13.69 -1.87 -5.28
CA PHE A 551 -13.13 -2.21 -3.97
C PHE A 551 -11.99 -1.23 -3.62
N ALA A 552 -12.37 0.03 -3.38
CA ALA A 552 -11.44 1.12 -3.15
C ALA A 552 -10.95 1.15 -1.70
N ILE A 553 -9.65 1.39 -1.51
CA ILE A 553 -9.01 1.49 -0.21
C ILE A 553 -9.57 2.67 0.63
N HIS A 554 -9.95 3.76 0.00
CA HIS A 554 -10.45 4.96 0.69
C HIS A 554 -11.94 4.90 1.09
N ARG A 555 -12.62 3.80 0.81
CA ARG A 555 -14.05 3.66 1.04
C ARG A 555 -14.41 2.27 1.58
N LEU A 556 -13.63 1.77 2.54
CA LEU A 556 -13.83 0.47 3.17
C LEU A 556 -15.23 0.32 3.77
N ASP A 557 -15.82 1.43 4.24
CA ASP A 557 -17.19 1.51 4.74
C ASP A 557 -18.26 1.11 3.72
N THR A 558 -17.96 1.14 2.44
CA THR A 558 -18.92 0.80 1.39
C THR A 558 -18.97 -0.68 1.05
N TRP A 559 -17.90 -1.42 1.33
CA TRP A 559 -17.79 -2.81 0.88
C TRP A 559 -17.14 -3.79 1.87
N LEU A 560 -16.30 -3.33 2.82
CA LEU A 560 -15.54 -4.20 3.72
C LEU A 560 -15.95 -4.02 5.18
N SER A 561 -15.79 -2.82 5.74
CA SER A 561 -16.06 -2.55 7.15
C SER A 561 -17.51 -2.86 7.53
N GLY A 562 -17.71 -3.52 8.69
CA GLY A 562 -19.04 -3.90 9.17
C GLY A 562 -19.67 -5.08 8.42
N THR A 563 -18.92 -5.78 7.56
CA THR A 563 -19.37 -7.05 6.99
C THR A 563 -19.07 -8.22 7.93
N PRO A 564 -19.84 -9.32 7.89
CA PRO A 564 -19.52 -10.51 8.68
C PRO A 564 -18.12 -11.07 8.41
N PHE A 565 -17.59 -10.89 7.20
CA PHE A 565 -16.21 -11.24 6.86
C PHE A 565 -15.22 -10.39 7.67
N TYR A 566 -15.38 -9.07 7.67
CA TYR A 566 -14.53 -8.14 8.42
C TYR A 566 -14.52 -8.46 9.92
N GLU A 567 -15.70 -8.66 10.51
CA GLU A 567 -15.84 -9.03 11.92
C GLU A 567 -15.16 -10.37 12.24
N THR A 568 -15.29 -11.36 11.35
CA THR A 568 -14.62 -12.65 11.50
C THR A 568 -13.10 -12.51 11.49
N VAL A 569 -12.57 -11.74 10.54
CA VAL A 569 -11.13 -11.49 10.41
C VAL A 569 -10.56 -10.83 11.66
N HIS A 570 -11.17 -9.74 12.10
CA HIS A 570 -10.74 -9.02 13.30
C HIS A 570 -10.84 -9.87 14.58
N HIS A 571 -11.92 -10.65 14.70
CA HIS A 571 -12.07 -11.55 15.84
C HIS A 571 -10.95 -12.60 15.88
N LEU A 572 -10.67 -13.27 14.77
CA LEU A 572 -9.63 -14.29 14.71
C LEU A 572 -8.24 -13.75 15.02
N ILE A 573 -7.87 -12.59 14.45
CA ILE A 573 -6.57 -11.97 14.71
C ILE A 573 -6.45 -11.56 16.18
N ASN A 574 -7.49 -10.96 16.76
CA ASN A 574 -7.50 -10.53 18.16
C ASN A 574 -7.47 -11.71 19.16
N GLU A 575 -7.98 -12.86 18.76
CA GLU A 575 -7.90 -14.10 19.53
C GLU A 575 -6.55 -14.85 19.36
N GLY A 576 -5.65 -14.36 18.52
CA GLY A 576 -4.32 -14.95 18.33
C GLY A 576 -4.25 -16.05 17.27
N TYR A 577 -5.15 -16.05 16.31
CA TYR A 577 -5.10 -16.97 15.16
C TYR A 577 -4.41 -16.31 13.95
N SER A 578 -3.55 -17.07 13.29
CA SER A 578 -2.92 -16.66 12.03
C SER A 578 -3.79 -17.04 10.85
N ILE A 579 -4.12 -16.07 10.01
CA ILE A 579 -5.10 -16.25 8.94
C ILE A 579 -4.60 -15.78 7.58
N ASP A 580 -5.18 -16.32 6.53
CA ASP A 580 -5.20 -15.79 5.17
C ASP A 580 -6.62 -15.83 4.60
N TYR A 581 -6.85 -15.08 3.53
CA TYR A 581 -8.12 -15.06 2.81
C TYR A 581 -8.09 -16.04 1.64
N VAL A 582 -9.26 -16.57 1.28
CA VAL A 582 -9.39 -17.48 0.13
C VAL A 582 -10.58 -17.10 -0.73
N SER A 583 -10.37 -17.11 -2.07
CA SER A 583 -11.42 -16.90 -3.07
C SER A 583 -12.01 -18.22 -3.56
N ASP A 584 -13.13 -18.12 -4.27
CA ASP A 584 -13.74 -19.26 -4.95
C ASP A 584 -12.75 -20.03 -5.85
N ARG A 585 -11.92 -19.29 -6.61
CA ARG A 585 -10.94 -19.89 -7.53
C ARG A 585 -9.80 -20.59 -6.81
N PHE A 586 -9.39 -20.11 -5.66
CA PHE A 586 -8.36 -20.78 -4.86
C PHE A 586 -8.93 -21.97 -4.11
N LEU A 587 -10.20 -21.93 -3.68
CA LEU A 587 -10.87 -23.11 -3.12
C LEU A 587 -10.87 -24.30 -4.11
N GLU A 588 -11.09 -24.04 -5.39
CA GLU A 588 -11.05 -25.06 -6.43
C GLU A 588 -9.68 -25.79 -6.52
N LYS A 589 -8.59 -25.06 -6.23
CA LYS A 589 -7.21 -25.57 -6.31
C LYS A 589 -6.77 -26.36 -5.06
N ILE A 590 -7.55 -26.31 -3.98
CA ILE A 590 -7.21 -26.99 -2.72
C ILE A 590 -7.15 -28.51 -2.91
N ASN A 591 -6.05 -29.09 -2.45
CA ASN A 591 -5.92 -30.51 -2.15
C ASN A 591 -5.97 -30.74 -0.63
N VAL A 592 -6.39 -31.94 -0.18
CA VAL A 592 -6.43 -32.30 1.24
C VAL A 592 -5.69 -33.63 1.42
N GLU A 593 -4.73 -33.64 2.31
CA GLU A 593 -3.98 -34.82 2.70
C GLU A 593 -3.89 -34.90 4.22
N ASN A 594 -4.35 -36.02 4.79
CA ASN A 594 -4.39 -36.27 6.23
C ASN A 594 -5.05 -35.11 7.04
N GLY A 595 -6.11 -34.52 6.48
CA GLY A 595 -6.81 -33.37 7.08
C GLY A 595 -6.12 -32.02 6.90
N VAL A 596 -4.92 -31.96 6.31
CA VAL A 596 -4.20 -30.75 6.00
C VAL A 596 -4.63 -30.21 4.64
N ILE A 597 -4.95 -28.95 4.60
CA ILE A 597 -5.35 -28.20 3.40
C ILE A 597 -4.10 -27.68 2.73
N GLN A 598 -3.90 -28.09 1.48
CA GLN A 598 -2.68 -27.75 0.70
C GLN A 598 -3.00 -26.77 -0.43
N LEU A 599 -2.19 -25.75 -0.55
CA LEU A 599 -2.13 -24.79 -1.65
C LEU A 599 -0.67 -24.59 -2.09
N PRO A 600 -0.40 -24.05 -3.27
CA PRO A 600 0.97 -23.90 -3.78
C PRO A 600 1.92 -23.19 -2.80
N GLY A 601 1.44 -22.17 -2.08
CA GLY A 601 2.29 -21.37 -1.20
C GLY A 601 2.31 -21.79 0.27
N GLY A 602 1.58 -22.85 0.66
CA GLY A 602 1.61 -23.34 2.04
C GLY A 602 0.44 -24.22 2.44
N ASN A 603 0.48 -24.65 3.69
CA ASN A 603 -0.50 -25.57 4.27
C ASN A 603 -1.36 -24.84 5.31
N TYR A 604 -2.64 -25.25 5.40
CA TYR A 604 -3.59 -24.73 6.36
C TYR A 604 -4.32 -25.86 7.08
N ARG A 605 -4.91 -25.55 8.23
CA ARG A 605 -5.60 -26.53 9.08
C ARG A 605 -7.10 -26.39 9.05
N SER A 606 -7.62 -25.20 8.74
CA SER A 606 -9.06 -24.96 8.76
C SER A 606 -9.48 -23.91 7.73
N ILE A 607 -10.70 -24.05 7.22
CA ILE A 607 -11.38 -23.03 6.40
C ILE A 607 -12.56 -22.52 7.20
N ILE A 608 -12.63 -21.20 7.40
CA ILE A 608 -13.76 -20.52 8.03
C ILE A 608 -14.61 -19.89 6.94
N VAL A 609 -15.90 -20.19 6.97
CA VAL A 609 -16.92 -19.62 6.08
C VAL A 609 -17.75 -18.63 6.89
N PRO A 610 -17.51 -17.30 6.76
CA PRO A 610 -18.31 -16.29 7.43
C PRO A 610 -19.78 -16.36 7.00
N PRO A 611 -20.71 -15.80 7.78
CA PRO A 611 -22.09 -15.64 7.32
C PRO A 611 -22.13 -14.93 5.97
N SER A 612 -22.75 -15.54 4.99
CA SER A 612 -22.89 -15.00 3.62
C SER A 612 -24.32 -15.12 3.12
N GLN A 613 -24.77 -14.14 2.38
CA GLN A 613 -26.07 -14.17 1.69
C GLN A 613 -25.97 -15.04 0.44
N HIS A 614 -24.90 -14.87 -0.34
CA HIS A 614 -24.72 -15.56 -1.62
C HIS A 614 -23.42 -16.34 -1.64
N ILE A 615 -23.53 -17.63 -1.99
CA ILE A 615 -22.38 -18.49 -2.27
C ILE A 615 -22.64 -19.22 -3.61
N PRO A 616 -21.67 -19.29 -4.52
CA PRO A 616 -21.79 -20.14 -5.70
C PRO A 616 -22.02 -21.60 -5.30
N LEU A 617 -22.98 -22.24 -5.93
CA LEU A 617 -23.29 -23.66 -5.64
C LEU A 617 -22.05 -24.55 -5.79
N LYS A 618 -21.20 -24.26 -6.77
CA LYS A 618 -19.95 -24.96 -6.99
C LYS A 618 -19.00 -24.81 -5.80
N THR A 619 -18.89 -23.61 -5.24
CA THR A 619 -18.07 -23.31 -4.07
C THR A 619 -18.58 -24.07 -2.84
N LEU A 620 -19.90 -24.05 -2.59
CA LEU A 620 -20.48 -24.83 -1.50
C LEU A 620 -20.19 -26.33 -1.65
N LYS A 621 -20.41 -26.89 -2.84
CA LYS A 621 -20.10 -28.32 -3.12
C LYS A 621 -18.62 -28.61 -2.87
N LYS A 622 -17.71 -27.74 -3.30
CA LYS A 622 -16.27 -27.90 -3.04
C LYS A 622 -15.95 -27.88 -1.55
N LEU A 623 -16.48 -26.93 -0.79
CA LEU A 623 -16.29 -26.85 0.67
C LEU A 623 -16.78 -28.13 1.38
N LEU A 624 -17.95 -28.63 0.98
CA LEU A 624 -18.49 -29.88 1.53
C LEU A 624 -17.65 -31.11 1.14
N ALA A 625 -17.13 -31.13 -0.09
CA ALA A 625 -16.23 -32.19 -0.54
C ALA A 625 -14.90 -32.18 0.24
N LEU A 626 -14.30 -31.00 0.44
CA LEU A 626 -13.09 -30.85 1.25
C LEU A 626 -13.31 -31.35 2.69
N ARG A 627 -14.48 -31.08 3.28
CA ARG A 627 -14.85 -31.61 4.60
C ARG A 627 -14.97 -33.14 4.59
N THR A 628 -15.53 -33.73 3.54
CA THR A 628 -15.59 -35.16 3.38
C THR A 628 -14.20 -35.80 3.25
N MET A 629 -13.24 -35.09 2.66
CA MET A 629 -11.84 -35.49 2.56
C MET A 629 -11.06 -35.30 3.88
N GLY A 630 -11.71 -34.81 4.94
CA GLY A 630 -11.13 -34.66 6.28
C GLY A 630 -10.67 -33.22 6.63
N ALA A 631 -10.81 -32.23 5.73
CA ALA A 631 -10.48 -30.85 6.06
C ALA A 631 -11.47 -30.30 7.11
N SER A 632 -10.96 -29.45 8.01
CA SER A 632 -11.80 -28.67 8.92
C SER A 632 -12.45 -27.52 8.15
N VAL A 633 -13.73 -27.61 7.86
CA VAL A 633 -14.54 -26.54 7.25
C VAL A 633 -15.61 -26.10 8.25
N VAL A 634 -15.47 -24.87 8.74
CA VAL A 634 -16.29 -24.29 9.82
C VAL A 634 -17.21 -23.22 9.24
N PHE A 635 -18.51 -23.43 9.33
CA PHE A 635 -19.52 -22.46 8.93
C PHE A 635 -19.93 -21.60 10.15
N LEU A 636 -19.88 -20.26 9.98
CA LEU A 636 -20.38 -19.30 10.97
C LEU A 636 -21.81 -18.83 10.66
N GLY A 637 -22.36 -19.28 9.55
CA GLY A 637 -23.73 -19.06 9.11
C GLY A 637 -24.07 -19.98 7.96
N THR A 638 -25.33 -20.26 7.76
CA THR A 638 -25.78 -21.00 6.58
C THR A 638 -25.89 -20.04 5.40
N PRO A 639 -25.26 -20.35 4.25
CA PRO A 639 -25.51 -19.60 3.02
C PRO A 639 -27.00 -19.63 2.65
N LYS A 640 -27.54 -18.50 2.18
CA LYS A 640 -29.00 -18.36 1.97
C LYS A 640 -29.41 -18.49 0.52
N SER A 641 -28.54 -18.13 -0.41
CA SER A 641 -28.88 -18.03 -1.83
C SER A 641 -27.65 -18.28 -2.71
N VAL A 642 -27.89 -18.53 -3.99
CA VAL A 642 -26.86 -18.56 -5.02
C VAL A 642 -26.74 -17.21 -5.69
N PRO A 643 -25.56 -16.75 -6.14
CA PRO A 643 -25.43 -15.52 -6.93
C PRO A 643 -25.90 -15.75 -8.37
N GLY A 644 -26.17 -14.64 -9.07
CA GLY A 644 -26.49 -14.63 -10.50
C GLY A 644 -27.89 -15.07 -10.86
N PHE A 645 -28.23 -14.91 -12.13
CA PHE A 645 -29.59 -15.07 -12.64
C PHE A 645 -29.84 -16.41 -13.36
N PHE A 646 -28.83 -16.92 -14.11
CA PHE A 646 -29.02 -18.12 -14.93
C PHE A 646 -29.46 -19.33 -14.10
N GLU A 647 -30.62 -19.91 -14.40
CA GLU A 647 -31.22 -21.05 -13.69
C GLU A 647 -31.18 -20.93 -12.14
N TYR A 648 -31.28 -19.71 -11.60
CA TYR A 648 -31.09 -19.48 -10.17
C TYR A 648 -32.06 -20.26 -9.31
N GLN A 649 -33.32 -20.39 -9.72
CA GLN A 649 -34.35 -21.13 -8.95
C GLN A 649 -33.94 -22.59 -8.74
N LYS A 650 -33.49 -23.27 -9.79
CA LYS A 650 -32.99 -24.64 -9.72
C LYS A 650 -31.75 -24.74 -8.80
N ARG A 651 -30.82 -23.81 -8.98
CA ARG A 651 -29.59 -23.77 -8.16
C ARG A 651 -29.88 -23.47 -6.69
N GLU A 652 -30.90 -22.68 -6.38
CA GLU A 652 -31.33 -22.40 -5.00
C GLU A 652 -31.98 -23.61 -4.34
N LEU A 653 -32.83 -24.35 -5.05
CA LEU A 653 -33.38 -25.59 -4.54
C LEU A 653 -32.29 -26.61 -4.21
N GLU A 654 -31.29 -26.69 -5.08
CA GLU A 654 -30.15 -27.58 -4.85
C GLU A 654 -29.28 -27.10 -3.67
N LEU A 655 -28.99 -25.78 -3.58
CA LEU A 655 -28.26 -25.19 -2.45
C LEU A 655 -28.99 -25.50 -1.13
N LYS A 656 -30.29 -25.26 -1.08
CA LYS A 656 -31.13 -25.51 0.11
C LYS A 656 -31.04 -26.95 0.55
N ALA A 657 -31.15 -27.91 -0.38
CA ALA A 657 -31.00 -29.32 -0.09
C ALA A 657 -29.62 -29.64 0.50
N PHE A 658 -28.53 -29.11 -0.08
CA PHE A 658 -27.17 -29.29 0.49
C PHE A 658 -27.01 -28.66 1.86
N VAL A 659 -27.58 -27.49 2.09
CA VAL A 659 -27.51 -26.81 3.40
C VAL A 659 -28.23 -27.64 4.46
N GLU A 660 -29.45 -28.10 4.19
CA GLU A 660 -30.28 -28.88 5.11
C GLU A 660 -29.66 -30.27 5.40
N GLU A 661 -29.11 -30.92 4.38
CA GLU A 661 -28.56 -32.27 4.53
C GLU A 661 -27.15 -32.30 5.13
N LYS A 662 -26.29 -31.35 4.74
CA LYS A 662 -24.84 -31.44 5.00
C LYS A 662 -24.33 -30.38 6.01
N ILE A 663 -25.02 -29.25 6.26
CA ILE A 663 -24.61 -28.27 7.24
C ILE A 663 -25.43 -28.46 8.52
N ASN A 664 -25.06 -29.46 9.28
CA ASN A 664 -25.74 -29.85 10.51
C ASN A 664 -25.24 -29.07 11.76
N LYS A 665 -24.17 -28.27 11.63
CA LYS A 665 -23.65 -27.44 12.71
C LYS A 665 -23.07 -26.14 12.17
N VAL A 666 -23.51 -25.06 12.80
CA VAL A 666 -23.01 -23.67 12.63
C VAL A 666 -22.44 -23.20 13.96
N TYR A 667 -21.33 -22.51 13.93
CA TYR A 667 -20.67 -21.97 15.12
C TYR A 667 -20.83 -20.46 15.19
N SER A 668 -20.94 -19.93 16.38
CA SER A 668 -20.78 -18.48 16.61
C SER A 668 -19.30 -18.11 16.66
N LEU A 669 -18.99 -16.80 16.53
CA LEU A 669 -17.62 -16.32 16.72
C LEU A 669 -17.04 -16.71 18.09
N LYS A 670 -17.85 -16.71 19.14
CA LYS A 670 -17.41 -17.10 20.50
C LYS A 670 -17.04 -18.58 20.62
N GLU A 671 -17.63 -19.44 19.78
CA GLU A 671 -17.40 -20.89 19.80
C GLU A 671 -16.33 -21.35 18.80
N ILE A 672 -15.81 -20.44 17.95
CA ILE A 672 -14.91 -20.79 16.86
C ILE A 672 -13.63 -21.49 17.34
N GLY A 673 -13.18 -21.20 18.55
CA GLY A 673 -12.02 -21.86 19.15
C GLY A 673 -12.17 -23.38 19.31
N ILE A 674 -13.39 -23.88 19.46
CA ILE A 674 -13.66 -25.32 19.63
C ILE A 674 -13.26 -26.13 18.38
N PRO A 675 -13.80 -25.83 17.18
CA PRO A 675 -13.43 -26.56 15.96
C PRO A 675 -11.98 -26.27 15.56
N LEU A 676 -11.44 -25.05 15.78
CA LEU A 676 -10.06 -24.71 15.47
C LEU A 676 -9.07 -25.54 16.29
N LYS A 677 -9.29 -25.65 17.60
CA LYS A 677 -8.47 -26.50 18.47
C LYS A 677 -8.51 -27.97 18.04
N LYS A 678 -9.71 -28.46 17.65
CA LYS A 678 -9.86 -29.86 17.15
C LYS A 678 -9.08 -30.05 15.85
N ALA A 679 -8.95 -29.05 15.00
CA ALA A 679 -8.17 -29.09 13.77
C ALA A 679 -6.66 -28.91 14.02
N GLY A 680 -6.21 -28.72 15.25
CA GLY A 680 -4.81 -28.50 15.59
C GLY A 680 -4.31 -27.09 15.22
N VAL A 681 -5.22 -26.14 15.10
CA VAL A 681 -4.86 -24.73 14.87
C VAL A 681 -4.19 -24.17 16.12
N ILE A 682 -3.08 -23.47 15.93
CA ILE A 682 -2.35 -22.84 17.02
C ILE A 682 -3.00 -21.50 17.38
N LYS A 683 -3.42 -21.38 18.64
CA LYS A 683 -3.79 -20.08 19.22
C LYS A 683 -2.60 -19.52 19.96
N GLU A 684 -2.13 -18.35 19.58
CA GLU A 684 -1.03 -17.66 20.25
C GLU A 684 -1.57 -16.83 21.41
N GLU A 685 -1.26 -17.24 22.64
CA GLU A 685 -1.71 -16.57 23.88
C GLU A 685 -1.02 -15.23 24.10
N LEU A 686 0.07 -14.93 23.38
CA LEU A 686 0.82 -13.68 23.48
C LEU A 686 -0.04 -12.43 23.20
N VAL A 687 -1.13 -12.57 22.43
CA VAL A 687 -2.08 -11.47 22.17
C VAL A 687 -2.83 -11.02 23.43
N GLU A 688 -3.00 -11.92 24.40
CA GLU A 688 -3.63 -11.60 25.70
C GLU A 688 -2.77 -10.64 26.53
N LYS A 689 -1.48 -10.56 26.22
CA LYS A 689 -0.54 -9.57 26.77
C LYS A 689 -0.49 -8.26 25.98
N GLY A 690 -1.31 -8.14 24.93
CA GLY A 690 -1.32 -6.99 24.02
C GLY A 690 -0.25 -7.00 22.93
N LEU A 691 0.47 -8.10 22.79
CA LEU A 691 1.42 -8.27 21.69
C LEU A 691 0.70 -8.58 20.38
N LYS A 692 1.18 -8.00 19.31
CA LYS A 692 0.83 -8.39 17.93
C LYS A 692 1.93 -9.30 17.38
N PHE A 693 1.58 -10.17 16.45
CA PHE A 693 2.55 -11.08 15.85
C PHE A 693 2.26 -11.47 14.43
N ILE A 694 3.31 -11.93 13.73
CA ILE A 694 3.23 -12.76 12.53
C ILE A 694 4.21 -13.92 12.67
N ARG A 695 3.87 -15.09 12.13
CA ARG A 695 4.72 -16.28 12.11
C ARG A 695 5.12 -16.63 10.68
N ARG A 696 6.35 -17.11 10.55
CA ARG A 696 6.89 -17.74 9.35
C ARG A 696 7.58 -19.04 9.71
N GLU A 697 7.76 -19.91 8.75
CA GLU A 697 8.53 -21.14 8.88
C GLU A 697 9.67 -21.15 7.89
N HIS A 698 10.86 -21.47 8.36
CA HIS A 698 12.04 -21.63 7.54
C HIS A 698 12.86 -22.82 8.03
N ARG A 699 13.00 -23.86 7.19
CA ARG A 699 13.80 -25.07 7.48
C ARG A 699 13.42 -25.76 8.80
N GLY A 700 12.13 -25.78 9.14
CA GLY A 700 11.62 -26.39 10.37
C GLY A 700 11.72 -25.49 11.61
N GLU A 701 12.27 -24.29 11.48
CA GLU A 701 12.34 -23.28 12.54
C GLU A 701 11.18 -22.28 12.34
N LYS A 702 10.58 -21.83 13.45
CA LYS A 702 9.58 -20.77 13.42
C LYS A 702 10.24 -19.41 13.65
N ILE A 703 9.85 -18.45 12.82
CA ILE A 703 10.25 -17.04 12.94
C ILE A 703 9.02 -16.26 13.36
N TYR A 704 9.05 -15.69 14.56
CA TYR A 704 8.04 -14.75 15.04
C TYR A 704 8.55 -13.34 14.90
N TYR A 705 7.72 -12.45 14.40
CA TYR A 705 7.89 -11.00 14.57
C TYR A 705 6.86 -10.52 15.56
N LEU A 706 7.30 -9.96 16.68
CA LEU A 706 6.47 -9.48 17.78
C LEU A 706 6.54 -7.96 17.89
N VAL A 707 5.40 -7.34 18.14
CA VAL A 707 5.27 -5.89 18.27
C VAL A 707 4.46 -5.53 19.51
N ASN A 708 4.96 -4.58 20.28
CA ASN A 708 4.28 -4.01 21.44
C ASN A 708 3.76 -2.59 21.10
N HIS A 709 2.54 -2.50 20.58
CA HIS A 709 1.87 -1.20 20.36
C HIS A 709 1.04 -0.73 21.59
N THR A 710 1.25 -1.33 22.75
CA THR A 710 0.58 -0.87 23.99
C THR A 710 1.42 0.16 24.73
N SER A 711 0.81 0.93 25.61
CA SER A 711 1.49 1.89 26.48
C SER A 711 2.33 1.24 27.59
N LYS A 712 2.25 -0.09 27.77
CA LYS A 712 2.92 -0.84 28.83
C LYS A 712 4.16 -1.54 28.33
N LYS A 713 5.20 -1.62 29.17
CA LYS A 713 6.32 -2.53 28.96
C LYS A 713 5.88 -3.96 29.24
N ILE A 714 6.21 -4.90 28.37
CA ILE A 714 6.06 -6.34 28.62
C ILE A 714 7.35 -6.84 29.26
N GLU A 715 7.28 -7.34 30.49
CA GLU A 715 8.45 -7.85 31.26
C GLU A 715 8.06 -9.13 32.00
N GLU A 716 7.87 -10.19 31.23
CA GLU A 716 7.38 -11.47 31.73
C GLU A 716 7.71 -12.61 30.76
N PHE A 717 7.38 -13.84 31.18
CA PHE A 717 7.37 -14.99 30.28
C PHE A 717 6.11 -14.97 29.41
N VAL A 718 6.30 -15.11 28.09
CA VAL A 718 5.24 -15.15 27.09
C VAL A 718 5.20 -16.53 26.46
N SER A 719 4.01 -17.12 26.37
CA SER A 719 3.82 -18.44 25.75
C SER A 719 3.85 -18.34 24.22
N LEU A 720 4.61 -19.23 23.59
CA LEU A 720 4.59 -19.52 22.16
C LEU A 720 3.92 -20.88 21.94
N GLY A 721 3.02 -21.01 20.99
CA GLY A 721 2.26 -22.21 20.68
C GLY A 721 3.09 -23.33 20.02
N ILE A 722 4.32 -23.53 20.47
CA ILE A 722 5.27 -24.51 19.94
C ILE A 722 5.92 -25.28 21.11
N PRO A 723 6.19 -26.61 20.94
CA PRO A 723 6.80 -27.39 21.99
C PRO A 723 8.32 -27.21 22.06
N ASP A 724 8.85 -27.28 23.28
CA ASP A 724 10.24 -27.59 23.66
C ASP A 724 11.36 -27.07 22.74
N LYS A 725 11.36 -25.76 22.44
CA LYS A 725 12.39 -25.12 21.62
C LYS A 725 13.22 -24.13 22.40
N GLU A 726 14.51 -24.01 22.07
CA GLU A 726 15.31 -22.84 22.40
C GLU A 726 14.89 -21.65 21.56
N VAL A 727 15.04 -20.44 22.07
CA VAL A 727 14.61 -19.21 21.38
C VAL A 727 15.77 -18.23 21.26
N LEU A 728 16.00 -17.77 20.03
CA LEU A 728 16.92 -16.67 19.72
C LEU A 728 16.12 -15.37 19.61
N ILE A 729 16.56 -14.34 20.32
CA ILE A 729 16.04 -12.97 20.18
C ILE A 729 16.90 -12.20 19.19
N LEU A 730 16.27 -11.49 18.25
CA LEU A 730 16.93 -10.56 17.34
C LEU A 730 16.19 -9.21 17.37
N ASP A 731 16.93 -8.16 17.65
CA ASP A 731 16.39 -6.79 17.70
C ASP A 731 16.66 -6.07 16.38
N PRO A 732 15.62 -5.81 15.55
CA PRO A 732 15.81 -5.16 14.26
C PRO A 732 16.24 -3.69 14.39
N LEU A 733 15.94 -3.04 15.51
CA LEU A 733 16.35 -1.66 15.75
C LEU A 733 17.86 -1.53 15.94
N THR A 734 18.46 -2.44 16.70
CA THR A 734 19.88 -2.36 17.09
C THR A 734 20.77 -3.38 16.38
N GLY A 735 20.19 -4.40 15.73
CA GLY A 735 20.92 -5.54 15.14
C GLY A 735 21.41 -6.55 16.17
N LYS A 736 21.14 -6.38 17.46
CA LYS A 736 21.60 -7.29 18.53
C LYS A 736 20.89 -8.63 18.45
N THR A 737 21.61 -9.68 18.84
CA THR A 737 21.10 -11.05 18.93
C THR A 737 21.53 -11.70 20.23
N GLY A 738 20.76 -12.69 20.70
CA GLY A 738 21.14 -13.48 21.85
C GLY A 738 20.14 -14.57 22.20
N LYS A 739 20.60 -15.63 22.85
CA LYS A 739 19.76 -16.74 23.30
C LYS A 739 18.90 -16.30 24.49
N ALA A 740 17.58 -16.44 24.33
CA ALA A 740 16.60 -16.12 25.37
C ALA A 740 16.66 -17.09 26.56
N ILE A 741 16.12 -16.64 27.70
CA ILE A 741 15.72 -17.52 28.80
C ILE A 741 14.37 -18.15 28.42
N THR A 742 14.31 -19.48 28.43
CA THR A 742 13.10 -20.24 28.11
C THR A 742 12.71 -21.19 29.24
N GLU A 743 11.43 -21.40 29.41
CA GLU A 743 10.84 -22.47 30.22
C GLU A 743 9.99 -23.36 29.29
N HIS A 744 9.99 -24.65 29.58
CA HIS A 744 9.30 -25.63 28.78
C HIS A 744 8.14 -26.22 29.56
N GLN A 745 6.99 -26.27 28.92
CA GLN A 745 5.79 -26.89 29.42
C GLN A 745 5.16 -27.71 28.28
N THR A 746 4.52 -28.84 28.55
CA THR A 746 4.00 -29.73 27.54
C THR A 746 3.28 -28.99 26.38
N GLY A 747 3.88 -29.02 25.19
CA GLY A 747 3.36 -28.38 23.99
C GLY A 747 3.55 -26.85 23.89
N ILE A 748 4.22 -26.21 24.87
CA ILE A 748 4.36 -24.76 24.94
C ILE A 748 5.81 -24.40 25.33
N THR A 749 6.41 -23.49 24.60
CA THR A 749 7.67 -22.84 24.98
C THR A 749 7.36 -21.45 25.55
N LYS A 750 7.74 -21.20 26.78
CA LYS A 750 7.66 -19.86 27.38
C LYS A 750 9.00 -19.15 27.21
N VAL A 751 8.97 -17.92 26.72
CA VAL A 751 10.15 -17.09 26.51
C VAL A 751 10.09 -15.85 27.38
N LYS A 752 11.15 -15.55 28.12
CA LYS A 752 11.27 -14.31 28.89
C LYS A 752 11.45 -13.15 27.94
N LEU A 753 10.57 -12.17 28.01
CA LEU A 753 10.63 -10.94 27.22
C LEU A 753 10.84 -9.72 28.13
N SER A 754 11.53 -8.73 27.59
CA SER A 754 11.60 -7.38 28.16
C SER A 754 11.46 -6.40 26.99
N LEU A 755 10.21 -6.08 26.63
CA LEU A 755 9.87 -5.34 25.43
C LEU A 755 9.16 -4.03 25.79
N PRO A 756 9.85 -2.89 25.69
CA PRO A 756 9.25 -1.56 25.94
C PRO A 756 8.06 -1.27 25.02
N SER A 757 7.23 -0.32 25.44
CA SER A 757 6.19 0.26 24.60
C SER A 757 6.76 0.80 23.30
N GLY A 758 6.15 0.49 22.17
CA GLY A 758 6.59 0.90 20.83
C GLY A 758 7.79 0.12 20.28
N SER A 759 8.18 -0.99 20.92
CA SER A 759 9.29 -1.83 20.47
C SER A 759 8.80 -3.09 19.75
N SER A 760 9.69 -3.64 18.93
CA SER A 760 9.46 -4.89 18.19
C SER A 760 10.72 -5.75 18.21
N ILE A 761 10.53 -7.06 18.11
CA ILE A 761 11.63 -8.04 18.08
C ILE A 761 11.26 -9.22 17.18
N PHE A 762 12.29 -9.94 16.73
CA PHE A 762 12.13 -11.27 16.16
C PHE A 762 12.52 -12.34 17.17
N LEU A 763 11.81 -13.46 17.10
CA LEU A 763 12.16 -14.69 17.80
C LEU A 763 12.34 -15.79 16.76
N ILE A 764 13.47 -16.51 16.84
CA ILE A 764 13.68 -17.71 16.01
C ILE A 764 13.75 -18.91 16.95
N THR A 765 12.97 -19.94 16.68
CA THR A 765 12.90 -21.14 17.51
C THR A 765 13.74 -22.23 16.88
N SER A 766 14.59 -22.90 17.67
CA SER A 766 15.48 -23.93 17.18
C SER A 766 15.63 -25.05 18.23
N ASP A 767 16.02 -26.24 17.80
CA ASP A 767 16.35 -27.31 18.76
C ASP A 767 17.62 -27.02 19.56
N ARG A 768 18.52 -26.26 18.98
CA ARG A 768 19.79 -25.89 19.62
C ARG A 768 20.29 -24.54 19.14
N ILE A 769 20.58 -23.65 20.09
CA ILE A 769 21.14 -22.33 19.83
C ILE A 769 22.49 -22.20 20.55
N ASN A 770 23.54 -22.03 19.75
CA ASN A 770 24.89 -21.86 20.26
C ASN A 770 25.39 -20.43 20.02
N THR A 771 24.93 -19.51 20.88
CA THR A 771 25.34 -18.11 20.86
C THR A 771 25.35 -17.53 22.28
N GLN A 772 25.82 -16.29 22.41
CA GLN A 772 25.77 -15.57 23.67
C GLN A 772 24.34 -15.45 24.19
N LYS A 773 24.18 -15.36 25.53
CA LYS A 773 22.90 -15.11 26.16
C LYS A 773 22.39 -13.72 25.81
N TRP A 774 21.07 -13.58 25.67
CA TRP A 774 20.42 -12.28 25.65
C TRP A 774 20.51 -11.65 27.03
N TYR A 775 21.01 -10.41 27.12
CA TYR A 775 21.11 -9.70 28.38
C TYR A 775 19.82 -9.02 28.75
N TYR A 776 19.22 -9.43 29.87
CA TYR A 776 18.07 -8.74 30.43
C TYR A 776 18.58 -7.73 31.45
N TYR A 777 18.20 -6.48 31.29
CA TYR A 777 18.65 -5.41 32.17
C TYR A 777 17.50 -4.96 33.06
N LYS A 778 17.77 -4.85 34.35
CA LYS A 778 16.92 -4.23 35.35
C LYS A 778 17.45 -2.84 35.64
N PRO A 779 16.66 -1.75 35.38
CA PRO A 779 17.07 -0.43 35.78
C PRO A 779 17.14 -0.32 37.32
N SER A 780 18.20 0.32 37.81
CA SER A 780 18.30 0.72 39.21
C SER A 780 17.17 1.71 39.55
N LYS A 781 16.85 1.78 40.85
CA LYS A 781 15.93 2.82 41.35
C LYS A 781 16.57 4.23 41.30
N ASN A 782 17.87 4.31 41.28
CA ASN A 782 18.61 5.56 41.19
C ASN A 782 18.72 6.03 39.75
N SER A 783 18.38 7.28 39.50
CA SER A 783 18.54 7.93 38.19
C SER A 783 19.30 9.24 38.37
N TYR A 784 20.08 9.61 37.37
CA TYR A 784 20.94 10.78 37.41
C TYR A 784 20.69 11.65 36.21
N LYS A 785 20.16 12.85 36.43
CA LYS A 785 19.99 13.85 35.36
C LYS A 785 21.34 14.42 34.93
N ILE A 786 21.59 14.51 33.67
CA ILE A 786 22.75 15.22 33.12
C ILE A 786 22.40 16.69 33.10
N THR A 787 22.92 17.47 34.01
CA THR A 787 22.68 18.90 34.16
C THR A 787 23.98 19.68 34.07
N GLY A 788 23.92 20.93 33.69
CA GLY A 788 25.08 21.83 33.57
C GLY A 788 24.93 22.73 32.33
N ASP A 789 26.03 23.34 31.94
CA ASP A 789 26.05 24.24 30.79
C ASP A 789 26.22 23.42 29.51
N TRP A 790 25.20 23.51 28.66
CA TRP A 790 25.21 22.93 27.33
C TRP A 790 25.73 23.94 26.31
N ASP A 791 26.69 23.53 25.51
CA ASP A 791 27.08 24.25 24.31
C ASP A 791 26.15 23.86 23.16
N PHE A 792 25.36 24.83 22.69
CA PHE A 792 24.44 24.68 21.56
C PHE A 792 24.96 25.35 20.33
N LYS A 793 24.87 24.71 19.16
CA LYS A 793 25.13 25.32 17.84
C LYS A 793 24.35 24.70 16.73
N LEU A 794 24.01 25.48 15.71
CA LEU A 794 23.44 24.95 14.47
C LEU A 794 24.53 24.26 13.65
N ILE A 795 24.20 23.12 13.01
CA ILE A 795 25.13 22.31 12.22
C ILE A 795 24.78 22.33 10.74
N LYS A 796 23.51 22.10 10.42
CA LYS A 796 23.01 21.95 9.04
C LYS A 796 21.55 22.38 8.95
N GLY A 797 21.16 23.02 7.86
CA GLY A 797 19.77 23.43 7.65
C GLY A 797 19.65 24.87 7.24
N GLY A 798 18.59 25.53 7.64
CA GLY A 798 18.37 26.96 7.32
C GLY A 798 17.02 27.48 7.85
N PRO A 799 16.72 28.75 7.63
CA PRO A 799 17.44 29.71 6.77
C PRO A 799 18.71 30.31 7.40
N TYR A 800 18.95 30.08 8.69
CA TYR A 800 20.10 30.64 9.43
C TYR A 800 21.00 29.48 9.89
N THR A 801 22.30 29.67 9.87
CA THR A 801 23.29 28.61 10.22
C THR A 801 24.35 29.08 11.24
N ASP A 802 24.36 30.33 11.63
CA ASP A 802 25.38 30.98 12.47
C ASP A 802 24.89 31.28 13.89
N PHE A 803 24.07 30.40 14.46
CA PHE A 803 23.59 30.59 15.82
C PHE A 803 24.27 29.59 16.77
N SER A 804 24.77 30.13 17.88
CA SER A 804 25.30 29.35 19.00
C SER A 804 24.87 29.99 20.33
N LYS A 805 24.75 29.17 21.36
CA LYS A 805 24.32 29.61 22.71
C LYS A 805 24.83 28.65 23.77
N LYS A 806 25.20 29.16 24.93
CA LYS A 806 25.32 28.37 26.15
C LYS A 806 24.00 28.42 26.93
N THR A 807 23.56 27.29 27.41
CA THR A 807 22.33 27.20 28.20
C THR A 807 22.41 26.08 29.23
N ASN A 808 21.88 26.33 30.41
CA ASN A 808 21.69 25.34 31.46
C ASN A 808 20.25 24.80 31.55
N LEU A 809 19.38 25.32 30.67
CA LEU A 809 17.98 24.92 30.59
C LEU A 809 17.68 24.42 29.18
N LEU A 810 17.33 23.16 29.09
CA LEU A 810 16.88 22.52 27.84
C LEU A 810 15.40 22.82 27.63
N THR A 811 15.09 23.58 26.60
CA THR A 811 13.77 23.96 26.15
C THR A 811 13.72 23.93 24.63
N SER A 812 12.54 24.05 24.05
CA SER A 812 12.47 24.22 22.59
C SER A 812 13.33 25.40 22.14
N TRP A 813 14.21 25.19 21.16
CA TRP A 813 15.00 26.30 20.60
C TRP A 813 14.13 27.34 19.90
N THR A 814 12.88 27.01 19.56
CA THR A 814 11.91 27.98 19.02
C THR A 814 11.61 29.12 19.99
N ASN A 815 11.86 28.92 21.27
CA ASN A 815 11.72 29.97 22.30
C ASN A 815 12.89 31.00 22.31
N TRP A 816 13.87 30.83 21.42
CA TRP A 816 15.08 31.68 21.40
C TRP A 816 15.02 32.79 20.34
N GLY A 817 13.83 33.10 19.85
CA GLY A 817 13.55 34.22 18.94
C GLY A 817 13.27 33.78 17.49
N GLU A 818 12.79 34.70 16.69
CA GLU A 818 12.28 34.50 15.33
C GLU A 818 13.18 33.69 14.40
N LYS A 819 14.51 33.91 14.50
CA LYS A 819 15.46 33.10 13.71
C LYS A 819 15.37 31.62 14.03
N MET A 820 15.19 31.29 15.31
CA MET A 820 15.14 29.94 15.79
C MET A 820 13.74 29.32 15.60
N GLU A 821 12.69 30.14 15.60
CA GLU A 821 11.35 29.69 15.20
C GLU A 821 11.32 29.18 13.76
N ALA A 822 12.00 29.89 12.85
CA ALA A 822 12.04 29.53 11.42
C ALA A 822 13.08 28.46 11.09
N PHE A 823 13.95 28.08 12.03
CA PHE A 823 15.02 27.13 11.74
C PHE A 823 14.49 25.70 11.54
N SER A 824 14.96 25.07 10.46
CA SER A 824 14.72 23.67 10.14
C SER A 824 16.02 23.00 9.72
N GLY A 825 16.39 21.94 10.42
CA GLY A 825 17.64 21.24 10.22
C GLY A 825 18.17 20.59 11.51
N THR A 826 19.47 20.45 11.59
CA THR A 826 20.17 19.78 12.70
C THR A 826 20.92 20.77 13.58
N ALA A 827 20.73 20.66 14.88
CA ALA A 827 21.47 21.40 15.90
C ALA A 827 22.21 20.43 16.82
N GLN A 828 23.37 20.86 17.31
CA GLN A 828 24.22 20.10 18.23
C GLN A 828 24.12 20.67 19.64
N TYR A 829 23.97 19.78 20.60
CA TYR A 829 24.13 20.00 22.03
C TYR A 829 25.36 19.23 22.52
N GLU A 830 26.18 19.86 23.32
CA GLU A 830 27.36 19.21 23.90
C GLU A 830 27.52 19.60 25.36
N ILE A 831 27.80 18.62 26.21
CA ILE A 831 28.06 18.80 27.65
C ILE A 831 29.12 17.85 28.13
N LYS A 832 29.92 18.33 29.12
CA LYS A 832 30.78 17.50 29.91
C LYS A 832 30.12 17.22 31.26
N PHE A 833 30.21 15.98 31.71
CA PHE A 833 29.65 15.55 32.99
C PHE A 833 30.52 14.50 33.66
N ASN A 834 30.51 14.47 34.97
CA ASN A 834 31.23 13.44 35.74
C ASN A 834 30.37 12.18 35.84
N LYS A 835 31.02 11.02 35.78
CA LYS A 835 30.37 9.74 36.07
C LYS A 835 29.69 9.80 37.43
N PRO A 836 28.34 9.57 37.53
CA PRO A 836 27.60 9.85 38.75
C PRO A 836 27.93 8.94 39.94
N THR A 837 28.35 7.71 39.66
CA THR A 837 28.68 6.70 40.67
C THR A 837 29.79 5.77 40.20
N GLU A 838 30.35 4.95 41.08
CA GLU A 838 31.35 3.93 40.79
C GLU A 838 30.76 2.66 40.13
N HIS A 839 29.50 2.71 39.68
CA HIS A 839 28.85 1.60 38.91
C HIS A 839 29.71 1.19 37.74
N LYS A 840 30.08 -0.10 37.66
CA LYS A 840 30.98 -0.64 36.62
C LYS A 840 30.23 -1.23 35.42
N GLY A 841 28.90 -1.46 35.58
CA GLY A 841 28.05 -2.08 34.59
C GLY A 841 27.54 -1.11 33.49
N ALA A 842 26.58 -1.59 32.73
CA ALA A 842 25.92 -0.82 31.70
C ALA A 842 25.02 0.30 32.26
N TRP A 843 24.72 1.27 31.43
CA TRP A 843 23.85 2.39 31.76
C TRP A 843 22.76 2.52 30.71
N LEU A 844 21.54 2.88 31.12
CA LEU A 844 20.49 3.34 30.23
C LEU A 844 20.57 4.85 30.12
N LEU A 845 20.80 5.35 28.92
CA LEU A 845 20.65 6.77 28.60
C LEU A 845 19.24 6.99 28.02
N GLN A 846 18.45 7.82 28.69
CA GLN A 846 17.15 8.27 28.23
C GLN A 846 17.25 9.75 27.91
N LEU A 847 16.83 10.15 26.70
CA LEU A 847 16.87 11.56 26.27
C LEU A 847 15.61 12.34 26.69
N GLY A 848 14.57 11.67 27.17
CA GLY A 848 13.30 12.32 27.46
C GLY A 848 12.57 12.72 26.18
N ASP A 849 12.14 13.99 26.11
CA ASP A 849 11.40 14.52 24.97
C ASP A 849 12.36 15.11 23.92
N VAL A 850 12.45 14.46 22.77
CA VAL A 850 13.26 14.82 21.61
C VAL A 850 12.37 15.19 20.42
N ARG A 851 12.67 16.27 19.73
CA ARG A 851 11.90 16.82 18.58
C ARG A 851 12.82 17.00 17.37
N GLU A 852 13.06 15.94 16.48
CA GLU A 852 12.31 14.67 16.33
C GLU A 852 13.23 13.45 16.41
N SER A 853 14.48 13.56 15.93
CA SER A 853 15.45 12.47 15.94
C SER A 853 16.80 12.97 16.47
N ALA A 854 17.64 12.05 16.98
CA ALA A 854 18.90 12.41 17.60
C ALA A 854 20.01 11.41 17.30
N LYS A 855 21.15 11.91 16.80
CA LYS A 855 22.42 11.17 16.75
C LYS A 855 23.21 11.44 18.03
N ILE A 856 23.84 10.41 18.60
CA ILE A 856 24.46 10.49 19.91
C ILE A 856 25.89 10.01 19.85
N TRP A 857 26.78 10.81 20.45
CA TRP A 857 28.19 10.46 20.69
C TRP A 857 28.51 10.55 22.19
N LEU A 858 29.20 9.58 22.68
CA LEU A 858 29.75 9.55 24.04
C LEU A 858 31.27 9.47 23.94
N ASN A 859 31.96 10.44 24.51
CA ASN A 859 33.43 10.52 24.44
C ASN A 859 33.95 10.41 23.01
N ASP A 860 33.35 11.15 22.09
CA ASP A 860 33.58 11.21 20.63
C ASP A 860 33.24 9.92 19.85
N MET A 861 32.80 8.87 20.51
CA MET A 861 32.37 7.64 19.88
C MET A 861 30.89 7.74 19.54
N PHE A 862 30.52 7.52 18.29
CA PHE A 862 29.12 7.39 17.89
C PHE A 862 28.50 6.15 18.51
N ILE A 863 27.37 6.32 19.22
CA ILE A 863 26.72 5.24 19.95
C ILE A 863 25.31 4.90 19.43
N GLY A 864 24.73 5.71 18.55
CA GLY A 864 23.49 5.39 17.88
C GLY A 864 22.66 6.59 17.47
N THR A 865 21.61 6.30 16.68
CA THR A 865 20.56 7.24 16.26
C THR A 865 19.24 6.84 16.94
N LEU A 866 18.66 7.76 17.67
CA LEU A 866 17.33 7.62 18.26
C LEU A 866 16.32 8.37 17.37
N TRP A 867 15.44 7.62 16.74
CA TRP A 867 14.48 8.17 15.77
C TRP A 867 13.04 7.73 16.02
N SER A 868 12.82 6.87 17.01
CA SER A 868 11.50 6.36 17.40
C SER A 868 11.42 6.14 18.89
N ASN A 869 10.19 6.07 19.43
CA ASN A 869 9.94 5.71 20.81
C ASN A 869 10.36 4.26 21.12
N PRO A 870 10.92 4.02 22.31
CA PRO A 870 11.38 5.01 23.30
C PRO A 870 12.74 5.61 22.95
N TYR A 871 12.93 6.92 23.19
CA TYR A 871 14.22 7.60 22.94
C TYR A 871 15.26 7.26 24.00
N GLN A 872 15.78 6.05 23.92
CA GLN A 872 16.74 5.52 24.88
C GLN A 872 17.73 4.54 24.24
N LEU A 873 18.91 4.43 24.82
CA LEU A 873 19.91 3.44 24.43
C LEU A 873 20.72 2.94 25.62
N THR A 874 21.26 1.72 25.49
CA THR A 874 22.15 1.13 26.51
C THR A 874 23.60 1.46 26.20
N ILE A 875 24.27 2.12 27.14
CA ILE A 875 25.70 2.43 27.13
C ILE A 875 26.42 1.32 27.87
N LYS A 876 27.47 0.72 27.31
CA LYS A 876 28.20 -0.39 27.93
C LYS A 876 28.94 0.05 29.21
N SER A 877 29.55 1.24 29.18
CA SER A 877 30.26 1.79 30.37
C SER A 877 30.51 3.29 30.23
N LEU A 878 30.69 3.98 31.33
CA LEU A 878 31.18 5.35 31.41
C LEU A 878 32.63 5.35 31.88
N LYS A 879 33.45 6.30 31.36
CA LYS A 879 34.82 6.53 31.87
C LYS A 879 34.74 6.99 33.31
N LYS A 880 35.76 6.66 34.14
CA LYS A 880 35.92 7.25 35.45
C LYS A 880 36.24 8.73 35.32
N GLY A 881 35.58 9.58 36.11
CA GLY A 881 35.69 11.03 35.99
C GLY A 881 34.86 11.62 34.85
N GLU A 882 35.42 12.58 34.12
CA GLU A 882 34.72 13.37 33.09
C GLU A 882 34.42 12.54 31.84
N ASN A 883 33.18 12.68 31.33
CA ASN A 883 32.68 12.16 30.08
C ASN A 883 32.14 13.33 29.27
N SER A 884 32.19 13.25 27.96
CA SER A 884 31.51 14.19 27.05
C SER A 884 30.31 13.52 26.36
N LEU A 885 29.18 14.19 26.34
CA LEU A 885 27.98 13.78 25.63
C LEU A 885 27.69 14.82 24.57
N ARG A 886 27.62 14.37 23.30
CA ARG A 886 27.24 15.19 22.16
C ARG A 886 25.98 14.58 21.53
N ILE A 887 24.96 15.42 21.33
CA ILE A 887 23.67 15.05 20.77
C ILE A 887 23.38 15.99 19.60
N GLN A 888 23.17 15.44 18.41
CA GLN A 888 22.72 16.21 17.27
C GLN A 888 21.25 15.89 17.03
N VAL A 889 20.38 16.91 17.14
CA VAL A 889 18.94 16.78 17.00
C VAL A 889 18.49 17.40 15.69
N THR A 890 17.69 16.66 14.96
CA THR A 890 17.08 17.10 13.70
C THR A 890 15.58 17.29 13.87
N ASN A 891 15.07 18.48 13.54
CA ASN A 891 13.65 18.81 13.55
C ASN A 891 12.98 18.67 12.17
N LEU A 892 11.70 19.00 12.08
CA LEU A 892 10.90 18.96 10.84
C LEU A 892 11.02 20.24 10.01
N GLY A 893 10.64 20.16 8.73
CA GLY A 893 10.56 21.28 7.80
C GLY A 893 9.41 22.25 8.05
N ALA A 894 8.44 21.88 8.89
CA ALA A 894 7.18 22.60 9.05
C ALA A 894 7.35 24.07 9.47
N ASN A 895 8.19 24.35 10.46
CA ASN A 895 8.38 25.72 10.95
C ASN A 895 8.99 26.65 9.88
N ARG A 896 9.94 26.12 9.09
CA ARG A 896 10.56 26.89 8.01
C ARG A 896 9.58 27.19 6.88
N ILE A 897 8.73 26.23 6.53
CA ILE A 897 7.67 26.42 5.52
C ILE A 897 6.63 27.43 6.03
N LYS A 898 6.19 27.30 7.29
CA LYS A 898 5.29 28.28 7.91
C LYS A 898 5.86 29.69 7.85
N ALA A 899 7.13 29.86 8.18
CA ALA A 899 7.81 31.15 8.13
C ALA A 899 7.93 31.69 6.68
N LYS A 900 8.18 30.84 5.68
CA LYS A 900 8.18 31.25 4.27
C LYS A 900 6.80 31.72 3.80
N GLU A 901 5.73 30.98 4.13
CA GLU A 901 4.34 31.35 3.81
C GLU A 901 3.97 32.68 4.47
N ALA A 902 4.31 32.85 5.76
CA ALA A 902 4.02 34.08 6.51
C ALA A 902 4.72 35.31 5.92
N ARG A 903 5.91 35.14 5.33
CA ARG A 903 6.63 36.23 4.64
C ARG A 903 6.20 36.42 3.19
N GLY A 904 5.27 35.62 2.67
CA GLY A 904 4.84 35.65 1.28
C GLY A 904 5.94 35.26 0.28
N GLU A 905 6.93 34.47 0.71
CA GLU A 905 7.98 33.98 -0.17
C GLU A 905 7.43 32.97 -1.17
N GLU A 906 7.71 33.18 -2.46
CA GLU A 906 7.30 32.23 -3.49
C GLU A 906 8.24 31.03 -3.46
N TRP A 907 7.69 29.84 -3.09
CA TRP A 907 8.43 28.59 -3.04
C TRP A 907 7.70 27.44 -3.75
N LYS A 908 6.39 27.63 -4.04
CA LYS A 908 5.53 26.64 -4.70
C LYS A 908 5.73 26.70 -6.21
N SER A 909 6.74 26.01 -6.71
CA SER A 909 7.02 25.91 -8.16
C SER A 909 6.14 24.89 -8.87
N PHE A 910 4.83 24.87 -8.57
CA PHE A 910 3.91 23.82 -9.03
C PHE A 910 2.70 24.41 -9.72
N TYR A 911 2.09 23.58 -10.60
CA TYR A 911 0.86 23.95 -11.30
C TYR A 911 -0.36 23.53 -10.48
N ASN A 912 -1.35 24.40 -10.35
CA ASN A 912 -2.66 24.10 -9.79
C ASN A 912 -2.62 23.22 -8.52
N ILE A 913 -3.23 22.02 -8.62
CA ILE A 913 -3.38 21.06 -7.52
C ILE A 913 -2.07 20.29 -7.20
N ASN A 914 -0.97 20.63 -7.84
CA ASN A 914 0.28 19.92 -7.60
C ASN A 914 0.94 20.30 -6.26
N MET A 915 0.28 21.11 -5.45
CA MET A 915 0.63 21.33 -4.05
C MET A 915 -0.66 21.57 -3.28
N VAL A 916 -1.19 20.51 -2.72
CA VAL A 916 -2.40 20.50 -1.90
C VAL A 916 -2.09 19.99 -0.49
N GLY A 917 -2.96 20.29 0.45
CA GLY A 917 -2.95 19.73 1.79
C GLY A 917 -3.72 18.38 1.82
N LEU A 918 -3.78 17.77 2.98
CA LEU A 918 -4.53 16.53 3.27
C LEU A 918 -6.01 16.60 2.85
N ASP A 919 -6.60 17.79 2.85
CA ASP A 919 -7.99 18.01 2.45
C ASP A 919 -8.17 18.23 0.93
N TYR A 920 -7.11 18.05 0.13
CA TYR A 920 -7.06 18.33 -1.30
C TYR A 920 -7.41 19.78 -1.69
N LYS A 921 -7.28 20.71 -0.74
CA LYS A 921 -7.33 22.14 -1.01
C LYS A 921 -5.92 22.69 -1.23
N PRO A 922 -5.78 23.89 -1.81
CA PRO A 922 -4.48 24.54 -1.91
C PRO A 922 -3.76 24.54 -0.56
N PHE A 923 -2.48 24.15 -0.59
CA PHE A 923 -1.67 24.03 0.62
C PHE A 923 -1.60 25.37 1.36
N ASP A 924 -1.91 25.37 2.66
CA ASP A 924 -2.00 26.56 3.51
C ASP A 924 -1.47 26.23 4.92
N THR A 925 -0.53 27.02 5.38
CA THR A 925 0.07 26.92 6.71
C THR A 925 -0.44 27.96 7.71
N SER A 926 -1.36 28.82 7.31
CA SER A 926 -1.82 29.96 8.12
C SER A 926 -2.33 29.57 9.52
N LYS A 927 -2.92 28.38 9.62
CA LYS A 927 -3.44 27.82 10.86
C LYS A 927 -2.48 26.91 11.62
N TRP A 928 -1.27 26.71 11.12
CA TRP A 928 -0.33 25.84 11.81
C TRP A 928 0.19 26.49 13.07
N GLU A 929 0.26 25.70 14.13
CA GLU A 929 1.03 26.04 15.31
C GLU A 929 2.52 25.86 15.07
N LEU A 930 3.34 26.59 15.80
CA LEU A 930 4.78 26.41 15.80
C LEU A 930 5.11 25.08 16.47
N LEU A 931 5.84 24.22 15.79
CA LEU A 931 6.28 22.97 16.37
C LEU A 931 7.51 23.19 17.25
N GLU A 932 7.47 22.64 18.44
CA GLU A 932 8.64 22.58 19.31
C GLU A 932 9.78 21.81 18.64
N ALA A 933 11.03 22.15 18.98
CA ALA A 933 12.20 21.57 18.35
C ALA A 933 13.38 21.51 19.34
N GLY A 934 14.17 20.43 19.26
CA GLY A 934 15.33 20.26 20.12
C GLY A 934 15.13 19.19 21.21
N ILE A 935 15.91 19.27 22.29
CA ILE A 935 15.77 18.46 23.49
C ILE A 935 15.04 19.29 24.52
N LEU A 936 13.90 18.80 25.01
CA LEU A 936 13.03 19.55 25.91
C LEU A 936 13.21 19.16 27.39
N GLU A 937 13.98 18.11 27.66
CA GLU A 937 14.24 17.59 29.01
C GLU A 937 15.70 17.20 29.17
N ASN A 938 16.21 17.30 30.39
CA ASN A 938 17.57 16.83 30.66
C ASN A 938 17.68 15.31 30.49
N PRO A 939 18.66 14.82 29.71
CA PRO A 939 18.93 13.39 29.59
C PRO A 939 19.17 12.75 30.98
N ILE A 940 18.76 11.49 31.12
CA ILE A 940 18.85 10.75 32.38
C ILE A 940 19.75 9.52 32.16
N LEU A 941 20.68 9.29 33.08
CA LEU A 941 21.45 8.08 33.17
C LEU A 941 20.91 7.20 34.29
N ILE A 942 20.67 5.93 33.99
CA ILE A 942 20.17 4.94 34.95
C ILE A 942 21.14 3.75 34.95
N PRO A 943 21.74 3.39 36.08
CA PRO A 943 22.57 2.17 36.16
C PRO A 943 21.73 0.94 35.83
N LEU A 944 22.31 0.02 35.09
CA LEU A 944 21.67 -1.23 34.70
C LEU A 944 22.33 -2.41 35.40
N GLU A 945 21.54 -3.25 36.01
CA GLU A 945 21.93 -4.53 36.57
C GLU A 945 21.52 -5.64 35.61
N ILE A 946 22.34 -6.65 35.43
CA ILE A 946 21.96 -7.82 34.64
C ILE A 946 20.99 -8.63 35.51
N SER A 947 19.80 -8.88 34.98
CA SER A 947 18.82 -9.77 35.62
C SER A 947 19.05 -11.18 35.07
N GLU A 948 19.40 -12.10 35.93
CA GLU A 948 19.49 -13.53 35.63
C GLU A 948 18.10 -14.12 35.28
#